data_4516556b87167656d17e4706ebfcb0ae
#
_entry.id   4516556b87167656d17e4706ebfcb0ae
#
_cell.length_a   1.000
_cell.length_b   1.000
_cell.length_c   1.000
_cell.angle_alpha   90.00
_cell.angle_beta   90.00
_cell.angle_gamma   90.00
#
_symmetry.space_group_name_H-M   'P 1'
#
loop_
_entity.id
_entity.type
_entity.pdbx_description
1 polymer ?
#
loop_
_entity_poly.entity_id
_entity_poly.type
_entity_poly.pdbx_seq_one_letter_code
_entity_poly.pdbx_strand_id
1 'polypeptide(L)'
;MYSKIWALSQIIKRIMPKRLQDPRNWAIDSGLLPMHLAPHKVGERFIMLDGGYYEFCLDLDLETGAESDYNSYAWSSDVKNYIRVVGDDVTVYNWKSRRIDTLKLSLVEQKFNHFLKIIYSTSINSSDDVTPFLLGLFAQLRNMTQETKQPTEAMNLLFKLLISIDEENLDADVCRRWNIIDTVLPDGFDILVNSIREGALQIKPNLDFILRHGSGRLFEVAHRTALSFNTQRDLFGGFSTDLTLADPISYSSLHYTPRYLVRSIVENSLKQLDKAQKSIRIFDPACGSGAFLQEALKQLKELDYPGKIEIVAYDNSEMAVSTTKFLLSYEQRKQWDELQMSFDVRVCDSLIREWPESDLLLMNPPYIAMEQMKDSETKDAIWDALKELKVRKRPNMAAAFLYKAVKALRTGGVLGTVLPSSLFLLEQYQSLREAIDSMCNLCIVAKLGNFAFSDALTDASILIAQRKEPTRGIPLTVWCKNQEGAPFNAIRGLRRMQYNNLTSRIEDDYNIYTPSRFPVVGQTWNTIPMKDDRLVQQLKVRVGTGDLKPLSEVFTVKQGIITGIRDVFEISDIQYDSIPAKEKKLFRNVASSLTIENGHVREDCYLWYPYDKNGLIIRSEDQLRQYEWAFDWLAPHKTVLSQRSGINNWWELTWPRTWQFIPSLHLCSKRFGNSSSFALAPPNFVIKDGNAFLFNSENAIVSDYYFYLAYFSSSTFEHLLSIYARTLMKGYDLGNRNIKDIPIVDVTDNPSIRTTYAYNRLVELGKMCSSGISIRKDKLGFIVDNFYPGYGEEK
;
A
#
# COMPACT_ATOMS: atom_id res chain seq x y z
N MET A 1 -43.08 41.03 17.55
CA MET A 1 -42.47 39.65 17.48
C MET A 1 -41.30 39.58 16.52
N TYR A 2 -41.44 40.12 15.32
CA TYR A 2 -40.36 40.16 14.30
C TYR A 2 -39.09 40.89 14.73
N SER A 3 -39.17 41.99 15.45
CA SER A 3 -38.03 42.76 15.94
C SER A 3 -37.20 42.03 17.03
N LYS A 4 -37.87 41.22 17.87
CA LYS A 4 -37.18 40.38 18.87
C LYS A 4 -36.44 39.16 18.23
N ILE A 5 -37.02 38.56 17.18
CA ILE A 5 -36.40 37.47 16.41
C ILE A 5 -35.23 38.01 15.65
N TRP A 6 -35.28 39.19 15.07
CA TRP A 6 -34.18 39.85 14.39
C TRP A 6 -33.03 40.21 15.37
N ALA A 7 -33.38 40.79 16.56
CA ALA A 7 -32.41 41.08 17.58
C ALA A 7 -31.74 39.81 18.18
N LEU A 8 -32.51 38.73 18.39
CA LEU A 8 -31.96 37.42 18.78
C LEU A 8 -31.08 36.82 17.71
N SER A 9 -31.43 36.95 16.42
CA SER A 9 -30.58 36.51 15.33
C SER A 9 -29.26 37.28 15.22
N GLN A 10 -29.26 38.60 15.55
CA GLN A 10 -28.08 39.42 15.61
C GLN A 10 -27.23 39.13 16.85
N ILE A 11 -27.85 38.79 17.97
CA ILE A 11 -27.15 38.36 19.22
C ILE A 11 -26.55 36.97 19.04
N ILE A 12 -27.27 36.04 18.40
CA ILE A 12 -26.76 34.70 18.07
C ILE A 12 -25.61 34.80 17.04
N LYS A 13 -25.68 35.68 16.07
CA LYS A 13 -24.58 35.97 15.13
C LYS A 13 -23.36 36.60 15.83
N ARG A 14 -23.53 37.32 16.93
CA ARG A 14 -22.43 37.89 17.71
C ARG A 14 -21.78 36.92 18.72
N ILE A 15 -22.46 35.84 19.06
CA ILE A 15 -22.03 34.89 20.10
C ILE A 15 -21.48 33.59 19.51
N MET A 16 -21.68 33.29 18.21
CA MET A 16 -20.98 32.18 17.58
C MET A 16 -19.53 32.62 17.36
N PRO A 17 -18.53 31.97 18.01
CA PRO A 17 -17.14 32.19 17.65
C PRO A 17 -17.03 31.92 16.16
N LYS A 18 -16.42 32.85 15.42
CA LYS A 18 -16.21 32.66 14.00
C LYS A 18 -15.47 31.34 13.82
N ARG A 19 -16.11 30.39 13.17
CA ARG A 19 -15.72 28.97 13.15
C ARG A 19 -14.28 28.77 12.71
N LEU A 20 -13.84 29.55 11.73
CA LEU A 20 -12.50 29.43 11.14
C LEU A 20 -11.42 30.27 11.86
N GLN A 21 -11.73 30.95 12.95
CA GLN A 21 -10.70 31.60 13.75
C GLN A 21 -9.89 30.61 14.61
N ASP A 22 -10.40 29.40 14.82
CA ASP A 22 -9.68 28.33 15.49
C ASP A 22 -9.17 27.30 14.45
N PRO A 23 -7.87 27.05 14.35
CA PRO A 23 -7.28 26.06 13.45
C PRO A 23 -7.86 24.65 13.60
N ARG A 24 -8.29 24.29 14.80
CA ARG A 24 -8.95 22.99 15.06
C ARG A 24 -10.23 22.84 14.27
N ASN A 25 -11.00 23.93 14.09
CA ASN A 25 -12.21 23.91 13.27
C ASN A 25 -11.89 23.74 11.78
N TRP A 26 -10.74 24.22 11.32
CA TRP A 26 -10.28 23.92 9.95
C TRP A 26 -10.07 22.41 9.77
N ALA A 27 -9.52 21.75 10.78
CA ALA A 27 -9.34 20.28 10.73
C ALA A 27 -10.69 19.54 10.66
N ILE A 28 -11.72 19.99 11.38
CA ILE A 28 -13.06 19.42 11.33
C ILE A 28 -13.64 19.44 9.91
N ASP A 29 -13.47 20.54 9.19
CA ASP A 29 -14.02 20.69 7.85
C ASP A 29 -13.14 20.08 6.75
N SER A 30 -11.81 20.17 6.88
CA SER A 30 -10.86 19.76 5.86
C SER A 30 -10.28 18.35 6.06
N GLY A 31 -10.19 17.87 7.30
CA GLY A 31 -9.42 16.67 7.67
C GLY A 31 -7.91 16.88 7.71
N LEU A 32 -7.45 18.13 7.65
CA LEU A 32 -6.04 18.47 7.83
C LEU A 32 -5.66 18.41 9.31
N LEU A 33 -4.42 18.06 9.62
CA LEU A 33 -3.90 18.05 10.99
C LEU A 33 -3.27 19.42 11.30
N PRO A 34 -3.83 20.20 12.22
CA PRO A 34 -3.20 21.45 12.65
C PRO A 34 -2.06 21.15 13.63
N MET A 35 -0.90 21.76 13.41
CA MET A 35 0.24 21.71 14.32
C MET A 35 0.86 23.10 14.43
N HIS A 36 1.46 23.42 15.56
CA HIS A 36 2.17 24.68 15.71
C HIS A 36 3.32 24.76 14.70
N LEU A 37 3.39 25.89 14.00
CA LEU A 37 4.40 26.11 12.95
C LEU A 37 5.81 26.16 13.53
N ALA A 38 5.99 26.91 14.64
CA ALA A 38 7.28 27.02 15.29
C ALA A 38 7.67 25.74 16.03
N PRO A 39 8.98 25.53 16.31
CA PRO A 39 9.44 24.44 17.15
C PRO A 39 8.80 24.42 18.54
N HIS A 40 8.50 25.57 19.08
CA HIS A 40 7.75 25.75 20.32
C HIS A 40 6.39 26.37 19.99
N LYS A 41 5.43 26.23 20.91
CA LYS A 41 4.17 26.97 20.84
C LYS A 41 4.45 28.46 20.98
N VAL A 42 4.65 29.12 19.87
CA VAL A 42 4.87 30.56 19.81
C VAL A 42 3.67 31.22 19.16
N GLY A 43 2.87 31.90 19.95
CA GLY A 43 1.65 32.52 19.46
C GLY A 43 0.63 31.49 18.91
N GLU A 44 -0.18 31.90 17.94
CA GLU A 44 -1.20 31.08 17.31
C GLU A 44 -0.86 30.78 15.84
N ARG A 45 0.38 30.36 15.58
CA ARG A 45 0.86 29.99 14.26
C ARG A 45 0.82 28.50 14.08
N PHE A 46 0.15 28.06 13.01
CA PHE A 46 -0.07 26.67 12.71
C PHE A 46 0.29 26.34 11.28
N ILE A 47 0.72 25.12 11.07
CA ILE A 47 0.76 24.49 9.76
C ILE A 47 -0.34 23.42 9.73
N MET A 48 -1.11 23.40 8.66
CA MET A 48 -2.17 22.43 8.47
C MET A 48 -1.62 21.25 7.67
N LEU A 49 -1.25 20.18 8.35
CA LEU A 49 -0.54 19.06 7.79
C LEU A 49 -1.48 17.97 7.27
N ASP A 50 -1.26 17.51 6.07
CA ASP A 50 -2.01 16.45 5.43
C ASP A 50 -1.12 15.49 4.61
N GLY A 51 0.11 15.32 4.99
CA GLY A 51 0.99 14.33 4.41
C GLY A 51 1.41 14.58 2.98
N GLY A 52 1.60 15.79 2.55
CA GLY A 52 2.11 16.02 1.24
C GLY A 52 1.90 17.41 0.67
N TYR A 53 1.37 17.46 -0.53
CA TYR A 53 1.33 18.67 -1.36
C TYR A 53 0.29 19.73 -0.97
N TYR A 54 -0.50 19.49 0.06
CA TYR A 54 -1.66 20.29 0.41
C TYR A 54 -1.56 20.91 1.81
N GLU A 55 -0.36 21.28 2.19
CA GLU A 55 -0.08 21.95 3.46
C GLU A 55 -0.12 23.46 3.27
N PHE A 56 -0.57 24.18 4.29
CA PHE A 56 -0.52 25.64 4.33
C PHE A 56 -0.30 26.13 5.76
N CYS A 57 0.27 27.30 5.91
CA CYS A 57 0.47 27.95 7.18
C CYS A 57 -0.73 28.85 7.49
N LEU A 58 -1.22 28.77 8.70
CA LEU A 58 -2.29 29.61 9.22
C LEU A 58 -1.76 30.41 10.40
N ASP A 59 -1.80 31.71 10.29
CA ASP A 59 -1.41 32.65 11.35
C ASP A 59 -2.65 33.38 11.88
N LEU A 60 -2.95 33.18 13.13
CA LEU A 60 -4.05 33.87 13.82
C LEU A 60 -3.54 35.02 14.69
N ASP A 61 -2.21 35.21 14.80
CA ASP A 61 -1.60 36.25 15.63
C ASP A 61 -1.74 37.62 14.99
N LEU A 62 -2.04 38.59 15.82
CA LEU A 62 -2.15 40.00 15.43
C LEU A 62 -0.79 40.69 15.40
N GLU A 63 0.18 40.19 16.16
CA GLU A 63 1.52 40.72 16.22
C GLU A 63 2.40 40.18 15.09
N THR A 64 2.95 41.02 14.36
CA THR A 64 3.42 40.90 13.00
C THR A 64 4.85 40.39 12.87
N GLY A 65 5.02 39.33 12.07
CA GLY A 65 6.26 39.15 11.32
C GLY A 65 6.30 40.03 10.04
N ALA A 66 7.46 40.19 9.45
CA ALA A 66 7.58 40.79 8.12
C ALA A 66 7.08 39.82 7.04
N GLU A 67 6.63 40.30 5.89
CA GLU A 67 6.22 39.44 4.76
C GLU A 67 7.34 38.46 4.37
N SER A 68 8.62 38.88 4.49
CA SER A 68 9.77 38.01 4.31
C SER A 68 9.77 36.77 5.22
N ASP A 69 9.30 36.92 6.45
CA ASP A 69 9.22 35.82 7.41
C ASP A 69 8.12 34.82 7.05
N TYR A 70 6.94 35.30 6.60
CA TYR A 70 5.85 34.44 6.14
C TYR A 70 6.26 33.62 4.92
N ASN A 71 6.97 34.22 3.97
CA ASN A 71 7.51 33.54 2.83
C ASN A 71 8.57 32.50 3.23
N SER A 72 9.46 32.84 4.19
CA SER A 72 10.47 31.92 4.73
C SER A 72 9.83 30.71 5.44
N TYR A 73 8.83 30.95 6.30
CA TYR A 73 8.14 29.89 7.03
C TYR A 73 7.41 28.92 6.09
N ALA A 74 6.64 29.46 5.14
CA ALA A 74 5.93 28.62 4.18
C ALA A 74 6.90 27.84 3.31
N TRP A 75 7.91 28.49 2.73
CA TRP A 75 8.88 27.85 1.86
C TRP A 75 9.69 26.76 2.59
N SER A 76 10.23 27.07 3.77
CA SER A 76 11.01 26.13 4.57
C SER A 76 10.18 24.93 5.08
N SER A 77 8.87 25.09 5.22
CA SER A 77 7.94 24.03 5.59
C SER A 77 7.45 23.20 4.40
N ASP A 78 7.94 23.46 3.18
CA ASP A 78 7.53 22.81 1.92
C ASP A 78 6.06 23.05 1.58
N VAL A 79 5.52 24.23 1.94
CA VAL A 79 4.15 24.66 1.60
C VAL A 79 4.18 25.94 0.74
N LYS A 80 3.11 26.20 -0.01
CA LYS A 80 3.06 27.34 -0.95
C LYS A 80 2.52 28.62 -0.34
N ASN A 81 1.57 28.47 0.57
CA ASN A 81 0.80 29.60 1.06
C ASN A 81 0.99 29.77 2.57
N TYR A 82 1.10 31.03 3.00
CA TYR A 82 0.94 31.44 4.38
C TYR A 82 -0.39 32.16 4.51
N ILE A 83 -1.27 31.68 5.37
CA ILE A 83 -2.61 32.24 5.53
C ILE A 83 -2.69 32.93 6.89
N ARG A 84 -2.99 34.20 6.87
CA ARG A 84 -3.16 35.01 8.09
C ARG A 84 -4.61 35.38 8.26
N VAL A 85 -5.16 35.06 9.43
CA VAL A 85 -6.54 35.41 9.79
C VAL A 85 -6.50 36.46 10.89
N VAL A 86 -6.95 37.68 10.56
CA VAL A 86 -6.94 38.80 11.50
C VAL A 86 -8.31 39.44 11.51
N GLY A 87 -9.00 39.36 12.64
CA GLY A 87 -10.37 39.91 12.74
C GLY A 87 -11.34 39.28 11.75
N ASP A 88 -11.72 40.02 10.70
CA ASP A 88 -12.63 39.58 9.63
C ASP A 88 -11.91 39.39 8.27
N ASP A 89 -10.61 39.50 8.27
CA ASP A 89 -9.81 39.41 7.07
C ASP A 89 -8.95 38.13 7.07
N VAL A 90 -8.95 37.43 5.92
CA VAL A 90 -8.14 36.27 5.62
C VAL A 90 -7.17 36.70 4.51
N THR A 91 -5.89 36.87 4.84
CA THR A 91 -4.85 37.24 3.89
C THR A 91 -4.02 36.02 3.54
N VAL A 92 -3.88 35.74 2.25
CA VAL A 92 -3.12 34.64 1.70
C VAL A 92 -1.86 35.19 1.04
N TYR A 93 -0.71 34.82 1.55
CA TYR A 93 0.59 35.11 0.99
C TYR A 93 1.09 33.89 0.22
N ASN A 94 1.32 34.05 -1.07
CA ASN A 94 1.91 32.98 -1.89
C ASN A 94 3.35 33.36 -2.25
N TRP A 95 4.33 32.72 -1.64
CA TRP A 95 5.75 33.07 -1.83
C TRP A 95 6.22 32.93 -3.29
N LYS A 96 5.62 32.00 -4.04
CA LYS A 96 6.03 31.73 -5.43
C LYS A 96 5.54 32.79 -6.41
N SER A 97 4.25 33.10 -6.37
CA SER A 97 3.65 34.11 -7.25
C SER A 97 3.85 35.54 -6.75
N ARG A 98 4.35 35.72 -5.52
CA ARG A 98 4.40 37.02 -4.81
C ARG A 98 3.04 37.69 -4.68
N ARG A 99 1.97 36.90 -4.77
CA ARG A 99 0.62 37.41 -4.69
C ARG A 99 0.13 37.44 -3.26
N ILE A 100 -0.55 38.54 -2.93
CA ILE A 100 -1.22 38.74 -1.65
C ILE A 100 -2.69 38.94 -1.95
N ASP A 101 -3.54 38.04 -1.48
CA ASP A 101 -4.99 38.14 -1.62
C ASP A 101 -5.63 38.29 -0.24
N THR A 102 -6.50 39.28 -0.07
CA THR A 102 -7.26 39.45 1.16
C THR A 102 -8.73 39.19 0.89
N LEU A 103 -9.33 38.28 1.66
CA LEU A 103 -10.72 37.85 1.58
C LEU A 103 -11.40 38.10 2.92
N LYS A 104 -12.74 38.29 2.90
CA LYS A 104 -13.51 38.33 4.14
C LYS A 104 -13.68 36.94 4.74
N LEU A 105 -13.46 36.80 6.04
CA LEU A 105 -13.61 35.51 6.77
C LEU A 105 -14.99 34.92 6.57
N SER A 106 -16.04 35.75 6.57
CA SER A 106 -17.41 35.33 6.30
C SER A 106 -17.59 34.68 4.91
N LEU A 107 -16.88 35.17 3.90
CA LEU A 107 -16.90 34.59 2.55
C LEU A 107 -16.15 33.26 2.51
N VAL A 108 -15.00 33.19 3.19
CA VAL A 108 -14.21 31.94 3.30
C VAL A 108 -15.03 30.88 4.03
N GLU A 109 -15.68 31.21 5.13
CA GLU A 109 -16.57 30.29 5.87
C GLU A 109 -17.72 29.76 5.01
N GLN A 110 -18.37 30.66 4.26
CA GLN A 110 -19.49 30.27 3.38
C GLN A 110 -19.07 29.34 2.26
N LYS A 111 -17.83 29.51 1.73
CA LYS A 111 -17.32 28.80 0.57
C LYS A 111 -16.02 28.02 0.89
N PHE A 112 -15.92 27.47 2.11
CA PHE A 112 -14.67 26.89 2.62
C PHE A 112 -14.08 25.82 1.69
N ASN A 113 -14.88 24.88 1.19
CA ASN A 113 -14.39 23.86 0.25
C ASN A 113 -13.85 24.44 -1.06
N HIS A 114 -14.45 25.55 -1.53
CA HIS A 114 -13.95 26.25 -2.72
C HIS A 114 -12.63 26.97 -2.44
N PHE A 115 -12.54 27.63 -1.29
CA PHE A 115 -11.31 28.24 -0.80
C PHE A 115 -10.17 27.22 -0.70
N LEU A 116 -10.41 26.06 -0.08
CA LEU A 116 -9.41 24.99 -0.01
C LEU A 116 -8.99 24.50 -1.40
N LYS A 117 -9.92 24.36 -2.35
CA LYS A 117 -9.57 23.98 -3.73
C LYS A 117 -8.62 25.00 -4.38
N ILE A 118 -8.84 26.29 -4.15
CA ILE A 118 -7.93 27.34 -4.65
C ILE A 118 -6.55 27.20 -4.00
N ILE A 119 -6.49 27.06 -2.67
CA ILE A 119 -5.22 26.87 -1.95
C ILE A 119 -4.48 25.63 -2.47
N TYR A 120 -5.17 24.52 -2.70
CA TYR A 120 -4.57 23.29 -3.21
C TYR A 120 -4.12 23.43 -4.68
N SER A 121 -4.88 24.12 -5.52
CA SER A 121 -4.51 24.32 -6.92
C SER A 121 -3.22 25.14 -7.09
N THR A 122 -2.88 25.98 -6.12
CA THR A 122 -1.62 26.75 -6.10
C THR A 122 -0.43 25.95 -5.60
N SER A 123 -0.63 24.72 -5.17
CA SER A 123 0.39 23.86 -4.54
C SER A 123 1.17 23.00 -5.53
N ILE A 124 1.20 23.35 -6.82
CA ILE A 124 1.97 22.60 -7.83
C ILE A 124 3.47 22.71 -7.53
N ASN A 125 4.14 21.56 -7.46
CA ASN A 125 5.58 21.50 -7.22
C ASN A 125 6.39 22.14 -8.36
N SER A 126 7.50 22.73 -7.99
CA SER A 126 8.46 23.33 -8.91
C SER A 126 9.90 23.14 -8.43
N SER A 127 10.85 23.42 -9.32
CA SER A 127 12.28 23.45 -9.00
C SER A 127 12.65 24.43 -7.90
N ASP A 128 11.81 25.44 -7.68
CA ASP A 128 12.07 26.51 -6.69
C ASP A 128 11.61 26.15 -5.27
N ASP A 129 10.92 25.01 -5.10
CA ASP A 129 10.51 24.53 -3.78
C ASP A 129 11.73 24.15 -2.95
N VAL A 130 11.62 24.22 -1.62
CA VAL A 130 12.75 23.97 -0.72
C VAL A 130 13.36 22.59 -0.91
N THR A 131 12.54 21.54 -1.08
CA THR A 131 13.05 20.19 -1.28
C THR A 131 13.83 20.03 -2.59
N PRO A 132 13.33 20.41 -3.79
CA PRO A 132 14.11 20.45 -5.02
C PRO A 132 15.36 21.33 -4.94
N PHE A 133 15.28 22.50 -4.29
CA PHE A 133 16.42 23.38 -4.11
C PHE A 133 17.54 22.70 -3.31
N LEU A 134 17.21 22.11 -2.15
CA LEU A 134 18.18 21.39 -1.30
C LEU A 134 18.74 20.15 -2.00
N LEU A 135 17.91 19.43 -2.76
CA LEU A 135 18.36 18.29 -3.55
C LEU A 135 19.28 18.71 -4.70
N GLY A 136 19.06 19.89 -5.27
CA GLY A 136 19.97 20.49 -6.27
C GLY A 136 21.36 20.76 -5.69
N LEU A 137 21.43 21.32 -4.47
CA LEU A 137 22.70 21.51 -3.74
C LEU A 137 23.32 20.15 -3.37
N PHE A 138 22.53 19.19 -2.93
CA PHE A 138 23.02 17.84 -2.63
C PHE A 138 23.56 17.12 -3.85
N ALA A 139 22.96 17.30 -5.02
CA ALA A 139 23.47 16.73 -6.25
C ALA A 139 24.85 17.34 -6.62
N GLN A 140 25.04 18.65 -6.42
CA GLN A 140 26.34 19.29 -6.59
C GLN A 140 27.36 18.74 -5.55
N LEU A 141 26.97 18.67 -4.28
CA LEU A 141 27.79 18.09 -3.23
C LEU A 141 28.18 16.63 -3.55
N ARG A 142 27.23 15.85 -4.06
CA ARG A 142 27.47 14.46 -4.46
C ARG A 142 28.45 14.36 -5.63
N ASN A 143 28.40 15.29 -6.56
CA ASN A 143 29.39 15.37 -7.64
C ASN A 143 30.82 15.71 -7.14
N MET A 144 30.96 16.53 -6.12
CA MET A 144 32.25 16.85 -5.48
C MET A 144 32.84 15.63 -4.73
N THR A 145 31.98 14.70 -4.27
CA THR A 145 32.36 13.56 -3.42
C THR A 145 32.36 12.23 -4.14
N GLN A 146 32.33 12.20 -5.47
CA GLN A 146 32.21 10.96 -6.25
C GLN A 146 33.36 9.97 -6.04
N GLU A 147 34.55 10.43 -5.65
CA GLU A 147 35.67 9.55 -5.42
C GLU A 147 35.54 8.67 -4.19
N THR A 148 34.76 9.10 -3.20
CA THR A 148 34.61 8.41 -1.90
C THR A 148 33.73 7.17 -1.96
N LYS A 149 32.83 7.04 -2.93
CA LYS A 149 31.87 5.93 -3.12
C LYS A 149 31.06 5.51 -1.85
N GLN A 150 31.11 6.30 -0.78
CA GLN A 150 30.46 6.00 0.49
C GLN A 150 29.19 6.82 0.65
N PRO A 151 27.99 6.20 0.57
CA PRO A 151 26.74 6.93 0.71
C PRO A 151 26.59 7.64 2.05
N THR A 152 27.08 7.06 3.14
CA THR A 152 27.04 7.64 4.49
C THR A 152 27.83 8.93 4.58
N GLU A 153 28.99 9.02 3.92
CA GLU A 153 29.81 10.24 3.88
C GLU A 153 29.07 11.37 3.17
N ALA A 154 28.46 11.08 2.02
CA ALA A 154 27.66 12.07 1.30
C ALA A 154 26.50 12.61 2.16
N MET A 155 25.86 11.73 2.93
CA MET A 155 24.78 12.15 3.86
C MET A 155 25.33 13.02 5.00
N ASN A 156 26.49 12.70 5.59
CA ASN A 156 27.10 13.54 6.63
C ASN A 156 27.46 14.94 6.09
N LEU A 157 27.91 15.04 4.86
CA LEU A 157 28.15 16.33 4.21
C LEU A 157 26.85 17.10 3.95
N LEU A 158 25.74 16.42 3.59
CA LEU A 158 24.43 17.06 3.50
C LEU A 158 23.99 17.59 4.88
N PHE A 159 24.20 16.85 5.96
CA PHE A 159 23.90 17.33 7.32
C PHE A 159 24.73 18.55 7.68
N LYS A 160 26.03 18.55 7.39
CA LYS A 160 26.89 19.72 7.58
C LYS A 160 26.41 20.92 6.78
N LEU A 161 25.98 20.70 5.53
CA LEU A 161 25.41 21.75 4.69
C LEU A 161 24.10 22.31 5.28
N LEU A 162 23.23 21.46 5.79
CA LEU A 162 21.97 21.91 6.41
C LEU A 162 22.23 22.72 7.69
N ILE A 163 23.08 22.24 8.59
CA ILE A 163 23.34 22.95 9.84
C ILE A 163 24.10 24.26 9.63
N SER A 164 24.81 24.42 8.50
CA SER A 164 25.48 25.66 8.15
C SER A 164 24.52 26.85 7.96
N ILE A 165 23.21 26.61 7.90
CA ILE A 165 22.20 27.70 7.90
C ILE A 165 22.29 28.48 9.21
N ASP A 166 22.45 27.79 10.34
CA ASP A 166 22.45 28.39 11.69
C ASP A 166 23.83 28.37 12.36
N GLU A 167 24.67 27.39 12.05
CA GLU A 167 25.99 27.22 12.64
C GLU A 167 27.06 27.95 11.79
N GLU A 168 27.83 28.84 12.40
CA GLU A 168 28.89 29.56 11.69
C GLU A 168 30.10 28.66 11.41
N ASN A 169 30.46 27.82 12.40
CA ASN A 169 31.59 26.89 12.34
C ASN A 169 31.07 25.46 12.23
N LEU A 170 31.75 24.63 11.45
CA LEU A 170 31.44 23.23 11.27
C LEU A 170 32.55 22.31 11.83
N ASP A 171 33.02 22.66 13.02
CA ASP A 171 34.10 21.95 13.72
C ASP A 171 33.60 20.60 14.32
N ALA A 172 34.56 19.84 14.85
CA ALA A 172 34.30 18.53 15.46
C ALA A 172 33.33 18.59 16.64
N ASP A 173 33.32 19.71 17.39
CA ASP A 173 32.40 19.86 18.54
C ASP A 173 30.97 20.11 18.07
N VAL A 174 30.77 20.92 17.05
CA VAL A 174 29.48 21.12 16.40
C VAL A 174 28.98 19.78 15.81
N CYS A 175 29.83 19.11 15.06
CA CYS A 175 29.49 17.79 14.47
C CYS A 175 29.03 16.78 15.54
N ARG A 176 29.78 16.71 16.67
CA ARG A 176 29.42 15.82 17.81
C ARG A 176 28.05 16.15 18.38
N ARG A 177 27.75 17.44 18.57
CA ARG A 177 26.48 17.90 19.12
C ARG A 177 25.29 17.54 18.22
N TRP A 178 25.50 17.45 16.91
CA TRP A 178 24.50 17.08 15.91
C TRP A 178 24.52 15.59 15.55
N ASN A 179 25.36 14.77 16.21
CA ASN A 179 25.60 13.36 15.85
C ASN A 179 25.96 13.18 14.36
N ILE A 180 26.74 14.11 13.82
CA ILE A 180 27.29 14.04 12.47
C ILE A 180 28.71 13.49 12.57
N ILE A 181 29.07 12.55 11.71
CA ILE A 181 30.45 12.11 11.59
C ILE A 181 31.28 13.25 10.99
N ASP A 182 32.39 13.58 11.64
CA ASP A 182 33.26 14.64 11.15
C ASP A 182 34.01 14.15 9.90
N THR A 183 33.57 14.62 8.75
CA THR A 183 34.11 14.29 7.43
C THR A 183 34.87 15.49 6.88
N VAL A 184 35.91 15.24 6.10
CA VAL A 184 36.67 16.31 5.41
C VAL A 184 35.72 17.02 4.43
N LEU A 185 35.77 18.37 4.47
CA LEU A 185 34.98 19.18 3.55
C LEU A 185 35.65 19.17 2.15
N PRO A 186 34.88 18.91 1.09
CA PRO A 186 35.43 18.97 -0.27
C PRO A 186 35.72 20.41 -0.69
N ASP A 187 36.65 20.58 -1.63
CA ASP A 187 36.93 21.89 -2.24
C ASP A 187 35.65 22.50 -2.84
N GLY A 188 35.41 23.78 -2.53
CA GLY A 188 34.21 24.47 -2.98
C GLY A 188 32.94 24.27 -2.12
N PHE A 189 33.06 23.59 -0.98
CA PHE A 189 31.93 23.42 -0.04
C PHE A 189 31.41 24.76 0.48
N ASP A 190 32.26 25.76 0.64
CA ASP A 190 31.92 27.12 1.02
C ASP A 190 30.96 27.79 0.03
N ILE A 191 31.06 27.48 -1.26
CA ILE A 191 30.12 27.97 -2.28
C ILE A 191 28.70 27.43 -2.01
N LEU A 192 28.59 26.16 -1.64
CA LEU A 192 27.31 25.56 -1.30
C LEU A 192 26.74 26.14 0.01
N VAL A 193 27.61 26.40 1.00
CA VAL A 193 27.23 27.08 2.24
C VAL A 193 26.69 28.48 1.97
N ASN A 194 27.32 29.27 1.11
CA ASN A 194 26.80 30.57 0.74
C ASN A 194 25.46 30.44 0.00
N SER A 195 25.35 29.50 -0.93
CA SER A 195 24.13 29.26 -1.69
C SER A 195 22.96 28.83 -0.81
N ILE A 196 23.18 27.94 0.18
CA ILE A 196 22.10 27.52 1.08
C ILE A 196 21.69 28.68 2.01
N ARG A 197 22.59 29.48 2.49
CA ARG A 197 22.29 30.66 3.34
C ARG A 197 21.56 31.77 2.60
N GLU A 198 21.82 31.95 1.32
CA GLU A 198 21.10 32.90 0.46
C GLU A 198 19.68 32.41 0.13
N GLY A 199 19.51 31.09 0.05
CA GLY A 199 18.24 30.44 -0.29
C GLY A 199 17.87 30.56 -1.75
N ALA A 200 16.59 30.48 -2.06
CA ALA A 200 16.05 30.60 -3.41
C ALA A 200 15.08 31.77 -3.53
N LEU A 201 15.03 32.43 -4.69
CA LEU A 201 14.11 33.55 -4.96
C LEU A 201 14.13 34.65 -3.86
N GLN A 202 15.30 34.93 -3.29
CA GLN A 202 15.48 35.86 -2.16
C GLN A 202 14.73 35.45 -0.88
N ILE A 203 14.39 34.18 -0.75
CA ILE A 203 13.77 33.61 0.45
C ILE A 203 14.88 32.90 1.22
N LYS A 204 15.15 33.34 2.43
CA LYS A 204 16.13 32.69 3.31
C LYS A 204 15.53 31.43 3.94
N PRO A 205 16.27 30.33 3.95
CA PRO A 205 15.84 29.12 4.62
C PRO A 205 15.80 29.31 6.13
N ASN A 206 14.90 28.56 6.76
CA ASN A 206 14.86 28.41 8.21
C ASN A 206 15.08 26.93 8.54
N LEU A 207 16.17 26.62 9.22
CA LEU A 207 16.59 25.25 9.50
C LEU A 207 15.55 24.49 10.33
N ASP A 208 14.98 25.15 11.34
CA ASP A 208 14.00 24.51 12.23
C ASP A 208 12.77 24.06 11.46
N PHE A 209 12.29 24.86 10.51
CA PHE A 209 11.13 24.50 9.70
C PHE A 209 11.45 23.44 8.64
N ILE A 210 12.64 23.50 8.05
CA ILE A 210 13.13 22.46 7.12
C ILE A 210 13.17 21.11 7.84
N LEU A 211 13.84 21.03 9.00
CA LEU A 211 14.00 19.77 9.72
C LEU A 211 12.69 19.26 10.34
N ARG A 212 11.82 20.16 10.78
CA ARG A 212 10.56 19.79 11.42
C ARG A 212 9.46 19.45 10.41
N HIS A 213 9.33 20.20 9.33
CA HIS A 213 8.21 20.09 8.41
C HIS A 213 8.59 19.67 6.99
N GLY A 214 9.79 20.03 6.50
CA GLY A 214 10.27 19.74 5.15
C GLY A 214 11.08 18.45 4.99
N SER A 215 11.67 17.92 6.05
CA SER A 215 12.74 16.92 6.00
C SER A 215 12.36 15.54 5.42
N GLY A 216 11.14 15.09 5.56
CA GLY A 216 10.79 13.72 5.19
C GLY A 216 11.11 13.38 3.73
N ARG A 217 10.62 14.18 2.79
CA ARG A 217 10.88 13.99 1.36
C ARG A 217 12.34 14.27 1.00
N LEU A 218 12.95 15.24 1.65
CA LEU A 218 14.35 15.57 1.42
C LEU A 218 15.24 14.35 1.64
N PHE A 219 15.15 13.71 2.81
CA PHE A 219 16.00 12.56 3.15
C PHE A 219 15.64 11.31 2.37
N GLU A 220 14.38 11.12 2.02
CA GLU A 220 13.97 10.03 1.13
C GLU A 220 14.72 10.08 -0.20
N VAL A 221 14.66 11.22 -0.88
CA VAL A 221 15.32 11.39 -2.18
C VAL A 221 16.83 11.46 -2.03
N ALA A 222 17.33 12.10 -0.97
CA ALA A 222 18.76 12.16 -0.69
C ALA A 222 19.39 10.78 -0.49
N HIS A 223 18.72 9.87 0.21
CA HIS A 223 19.19 8.49 0.34
C HIS A 223 19.31 7.77 -1.01
N ARG A 224 18.30 7.89 -1.86
CA ARG A 224 18.37 7.32 -3.23
C ARG A 224 19.47 7.95 -4.05
N THR A 225 19.65 9.27 -3.96
CA THR A 225 20.72 10.01 -4.65
C THR A 225 22.10 9.62 -4.12
N ALA A 226 22.25 9.40 -2.81
CA ALA A 226 23.50 8.97 -2.21
C ALA A 226 23.94 7.57 -2.68
N LEU A 227 23.01 6.66 -2.92
CA LEU A 227 23.27 5.32 -3.44
C LEU A 227 23.61 5.30 -4.93
N SER A 228 23.33 6.36 -5.68
CA SER A 228 23.66 6.47 -7.08
C SER A 228 24.94 7.28 -7.28
N PHE A 229 25.84 6.80 -8.10
CA PHE A 229 27.07 7.53 -8.46
C PHE A 229 27.44 7.27 -9.91
N ASN A 230 28.17 8.19 -10.50
CA ASN A 230 28.63 8.09 -11.87
C ASN A 230 30.11 7.75 -11.89
N THR A 231 30.48 6.63 -12.52
CA THR A 231 31.87 6.15 -12.56
C THR A 231 32.60 6.49 -13.85
N GLN A 232 31.90 6.97 -14.87
CA GLN A 232 32.49 7.24 -16.17
C GLN A 232 32.56 8.74 -16.42
N ARG A 233 33.77 9.25 -16.66
CA ARG A 233 33.96 10.60 -17.18
C ARG A 233 33.75 10.57 -18.69
N ASP A 234 33.07 11.57 -19.20
CA ASP A 234 32.99 11.77 -20.65
C ASP A 234 34.34 12.28 -21.22
N LEU A 235 34.44 12.34 -22.54
CA LEU A 235 35.63 12.79 -23.23
C LEU A 235 36.02 14.26 -22.91
N PHE A 236 35.14 15.03 -22.29
CA PHE A 236 35.36 16.44 -21.93
C PHE A 236 35.56 16.66 -20.43
N GLY A 237 35.70 15.55 -19.65
CA GLY A 237 35.89 15.61 -18.20
C GLY A 237 34.62 15.77 -17.41
N GLY A 238 33.44 15.79 -18.06
CA GLY A 238 32.12 15.64 -17.42
C GLY A 238 31.81 14.20 -17.07
N PHE A 239 30.69 14.00 -16.37
CA PHE A 239 30.24 12.65 -16.03
C PHE A 239 29.20 12.14 -17.01
N SER A 240 29.26 10.88 -17.38
CA SER A 240 28.28 10.26 -18.25
C SER A 240 26.90 10.24 -17.59
N THR A 241 25.84 10.18 -18.38
CA THR A 241 24.45 10.09 -17.88
C THR A 241 24.11 8.72 -17.28
N ASP A 242 24.98 7.73 -17.41
CA ASP A 242 24.75 6.39 -16.90
C ASP A 242 25.12 6.31 -15.41
N LEU A 243 24.11 6.27 -14.57
CA LEU A 243 24.26 6.14 -13.13
C LEU A 243 24.55 4.68 -12.75
N THR A 244 25.61 4.47 -12.00
CA THR A 244 25.91 3.18 -11.37
C THR A 244 25.36 3.18 -9.94
N LEU A 245 24.62 2.14 -9.56
CA LEU A 245 24.13 1.98 -8.19
C LEU A 245 25.21 1.34 -7.31
N ALA A 246 25.49 1.94 -6.18
CA ALA A 246 26.39 1.40 -5.18
C ALA A 246 25.87 0.05 -4.64
N ASP A 247 24.58 -0.03 -4.41
CA ASP A 247 23.87 -1.24 -4.02
C ASP A 247 22.47 -1.25 -4.63
N PRO A 248 22.26 -2.00 -5.75
CA PRO A 248 20.95 -2.11 -6.40
C PRO A 248 19.87 -2.73 -5.51
N ILE A 249 20.25 -3.59 -4.57
CA ILE A 249 19.29 -4.24 -3.65
C ILE A 249 18.79 -3.24 -2.62
N SER A 250 19.71 -2.52 -1.98
CA SER A 250 19.36 -1.45 -1.06
C SER A 250 18.51 -0.37 -1.76
N TYR A 251 18.89 0.03 -2.98
CA TYR A 251 18.12 1.01 -3.76
C TYR A 251 16.68 0.56 -4.03
N SER A 252 16.47 -0.71 -4.40
CA SER A 252 15.14 -1.26 -4.69
C SER A 252 14.29 -1.51 -3.46
N SER A 253 14.91 -1.64 -2.28
CA SER A 253 14.22 -1.90 -1.01
C SER A 253 13.86 -0.64 -0.22
N LEU A 254 14.32 0.54 -0.64
CA LEU A 254 14.00 1.82 -0.01
C LEU A 254 12.56 2.25 -0.34
N HIS A 255 11.63 1.84 0.48
CA HIS A 255 10.24 2.28 0.43
C HIS A 255 9.90 3.12 1.66
N TYR A 256 9.75 4.41 1.44
CA TYR A 256 9.40 5.34 2.52
C TYR A 256 7.89 5.40 2.72
N THR A 257 7.50 5.46 3.99
CA THR A 257 6.09 5.60 4.34
C THR A 257 5.62 7.02 4.03
N PRO A 258 4.59 7.20 3.20
CA PRO A 258 4.04 8.52 2.93
C PRO A 258 3.66 9.25 4.21
N ARG A 259 3.98 10.54 4.30
CA ARG A 259 3.78 11.35 5.51
C ARG A 259 2.35 11.31 6.04
N TYR A 260 1.34 11.32 5.17
CA TYR A 260 -0.06 11.27 5.58
C TYR A 260 -0.39 9.96 6.31
N LEU A 261 0.24 8.84 5.94
CA LEU A 261 0.11 7.56 6.65
C LEU A 261 0.83 7.62 8.00
N VAL A 262 2.08 8.06 8.01
CA VAL A 262 2.86 8.21 9.26
C VAL A 262 2.09 9.03 10.27
N ARG A 263 1.61 10.21 9.88
CA ARG A 263 0.83 11.11 10.75
C ARG A 263 -0.42 10.45 11.30
N SER A 264 -1.18 9.79 10.45
CA SER A 264 -2.42 9.13 10.87
C SER A 264 -2.16 7.95 11.79
N ILE A 265 -1.15 7.15 11.50
CA ILE A 265 -0.79 5.99 12.34
C ILE A 265 -0.35 6.48 13.72
N VAL A 266 0.54 7.46 13.78
CA VAL A 266 1.01 8.04 15.04
C VAL A 266 -0.16 8.66 15.82
N GLU A 267 -0.97 9.50 15.18
CA GLU A 267 -2.14 10.14 15.79
C GLU A 267 -3.09 9.12 16.42
N ASN A 268 -3.43 8.09 15.66
CA ASN A 268 -4.36 7.07 16.14
C ASN A 268 -3.73 6.11 17.14
N SER A 269 -2.43 5.88 17.10
CA SER A 269 -1.70 5.10 18.12
C SER A 269 -1.62 5.88 19.46
N LEU A 270 -1.30 7.17 19.41
CA LEU A 270 -1.25 8.03 20.60
C LEU A 270 -2.64 8.22 21.24
N LYS A 271 -3.72 8.11 20.49
CA LYS A 271 -5.09 8.10 21.06
C LYS A 271 -5.37 6.87 21.92
N GLN A 272 -4.71 5.74 21.66
CA GLN A 272 -4.86 4.50 22.42
C GLN A 272 -3.87 4.40 23.59
N LEU A 273 -2.80 5.19 23.57
CA LEU A 273 -1.76 5.17 24.58
C LEU A 273 -2.19 5.94 25.83
N ASP A 274 -1.90 5.40 27.01
CA ASP A 274 -2.04 6.14 28.26
C ASP A 274 -0.96 7.21 28.37
N LYS A 275 -1.36 8.47 28.29
CA LYS A 275 -0.49 9.65 28.37
C LYS A 275 -0.23 10.14 29.81
N ALA A 276 -0.86 9.53 30.80
CA ALA A 276 -0.58 9.80 32.20
C ALA A 276 0.70 9.11 32.71
N GLN A 277 1.32 8.26 31.90
CA GLN A 277 2.58 7.59 32.22
C GLN A 277 3.72 8.59 32.43
N LYS A 278 4.57 8.32 33.42
CA LYS A 278 5.75 9.17 33.71
C LYS A 278 6.85 9.06 32.67
N SER A 279 6.87 7.98 31.92
CA SER A 279 7.79 7.75 30.81
C SER A 279 7.15 6.91 29.73
N ILE A 280 7.49 7.16 28.49
CA ILE A 280 7.10 6.40 27.32
C ILE A 280 8.34 5.92 26.59
N ARG A 281 8.47 4.60 26.36
CA ARG A 281 9.48 4.06 25.45
C ARG A 281 8.87 3.85 24.09
N ILE A 282 9.44 4.53 23.08
CA ILE A 282 9.07 4.43 21.66
C ILE A 282 10.10 3.56 20.96
N PHE A 283 9.66 2.56 20.21
CA PHE A 283 10.54 1.68 19.45
C PHE A 283 10.15 1.61 17.97
N ASP A 284 11.14 1.73 17.10
CA ASP A 284 11.02 1.47 15.67
C ASP A 284 12.10 0.48 15.23
N PRO A 285 11.73 -0.76 14.88
CA PRO A 285 12.70 -1.80 14.50
C PRO A 285 13.19 -1.71 13.04
N ALA A 286 12.69 -0.77 12.24
CA ALA A 286 13.06 -0.54 10.85
C ALA A 286 12.92 0.95 10.53
N CYS A 287 13.68 1.78 11.26
CA CYS A 287 13.40 3.20 11.40
C CYS A 287 13.61 4.04 10.13
N GLY A 288 14.38 3.54 9.16
CA GLY A 288 14.67 4.28 7.94
C GLY A 288 15.23 5.69 8.24
N SER A 289 14.59 6.72 7.71
CA SER A 289 14.95 8.12 8.01
C SER A 289 14.31 8.68 9.29
N GLY A 290 13.75 7.85 10.17
CA GLY A 290 13.18 8.28 11.46
C GLY A 290 11.79 8.93 11.36
N ALA A 291 11.08 8.76 10.28
CA ALA A 291 9.79 9.45 10.01
C ALA A 291 8.76 9.22 11.11
N PHE A 292 8.56 7.99 11.56
CA PHE A 292 7.64 7.65 12.64
C PHE A 292 8.05 8.26 13.97
N LEU A 293 9.35 8.21 14.28
CA LEU A 293 9.91 8.72 15.54
C LEU A 293 9.77 10.25 15.62
N GLN A 294 10.14 10.93 14.54
CA GLN A 294 10.02 12.39 14.47
C GLN A 294 8.55 12.83 14.58
N GLU A 295 7.64 12.13 13.89
CA GLU A 295 6.21 12.45 13.94
C GLU A 295 5.63 12.18 15.34
N ALA A 296 6.05 11.10 16.03
CA ALA A 296 5.65 10.81 17.40
C ALA A 296 6.09 11.93 18.36
N LEU A 297 7.33 12.40 18.25
CA LEU A 297 7.85 13.50 19.05
C LEU A 297 7.06 14.80 18.80
N LYS A 298 6.76 15.13 17.55
CA LYS A 298 5.96 16.32 17.22
C LYS A 298 4.58 16.25 17.85
N GLN A 299 3.89 15.13 17.72
CA GLN A 299 2.54 14.97 18.24
C GLN A 299 2.52 14.91 19.78
N LEU A 300 3.53 14.30 20.43
CA LEU A 300 3.66 14.35 21.88
C LEU A 300 3.92 15.77 22.38
N LYS A 301 4.68 16.58 21.63
CA LYS A 301 4.89 18.00 21.94
C LYS A 301 3.61 18.81 21.80
N GLU A 302 2.80 18.58 20.76
CA GLU A 302 1.48 19.19 20.59
C GLU A 302 0.51 18.82 21.71
N LEU A 303 0.67 17.63 22.28
CA LEU A 303 -0.14 17.14 23.40
C LEU A 303 0.37 17.61 24.77
N ASP A 304 1.42 18.40 24.82
CA ASP A 304 2.11 18.83 26.05
C ASP A 304 2.47 17.65 26.97
N TYR A 305 3.00 16.56 26.40
CA TYR A 305 3.36 15.38 27.18
C TYR A 305 4.46 15.72 28.20
N PRO A 306 4.19 15.58 29.52
CA PRO A 306 5.12 16.03 30.57
C PRO A 306 6.17 14.98 30.95
N GLY A 307 6.00 13.75 30.51
CA GLY A 307 6.83 12.62 30.92
C GLY A 307 8.14 12.52 30.15
N LYS A 308 8.96 11.54 30.56
CA LYS A 308 10.21 11.23 29.87
C LYS A 308 9.93 10.39 28.61
N ILE A 309 10.72 10.61 27.57
CA ILE A 309 10.65 9.87 26.31
C ILE A 309 11.98 9.15 26.11
N GLU A 310 11.91 7.84 25.96
CA GLU A 310 13.03 7.00 25.60
C GLU A 310 12.79 6.43 24.19
N ILE A 311 13.66 6.73 23.24
CA ILE A 311 13.58 6.24 21.89
C ILE A 311 14.62 5.14 21.69
N VAL A 312 14.17 4.00 21.17
CA VAL A 312 15.05 2.96 20.66
C VAL A 312 14.72 2.76 19.16
N ALA A 313 15.73 2.66 18.34
CA ALA A 313 15.51 2.46 16.91
C ALA A 313 16.61 1.59 16.30
N TYR A 314 16.20 0.70 15.38
CA TYR A 314 17.10 -0.17 14.65
C TYR A 314 16.89 0.00 13.15
N ASP A 315 17.99 -0.14 12.42
CA ASP A 315 17.97 -0.30 10.96
C ASP A 315 19.25 -1.02 10.53
N ASN A 316 19.22 -1.74 9.42
CA ASN A 316 20.41 -2.37 8.88
C ASN A 316 21.25 -1.42 8.02
N SER A 317 20.71 -0.27 7.65
CA SER A 317 21.39 0.78 6.86
C SER A 317 22.07 1.79 7.77
N GLU A 318 23.38 1.90 7.66
CA GLU A 318 24.16 2.92 8.38
C GLU A 318 23.71 4.35 8.04
N MET A 319 23.36 4.57 6.77
CA MET A 319 22.87 5.85 6.29
C MET A 319 21.51 6.22 6.93
N ALA A 320 20.60 5.25 7.04
CA ALA A 320 19.32 5.43 7.73
C ALA A 320 19.51 5.76 9.21
N VAL A 321 20.38 5.03 9.90
CA VAL A 321 20.72 5.26 11.31
C VAL A 321 21.34 6.65 11.51
N SER A 322 22.28 7.07 10.65
CA SER A 322 22.89 8.40 10.72
C SER A 322 21.86 9.51 10.55
N THR A 323 20.95 9.36 9.60
CA THR A 323 19.86 10.32 9.37
C THR A 323 18.92 10.40 10.58
N THR A 324 18.54 9.25 11.12
CA THR A 324 17.69 9.20 12.30
C THR A 324 18.38 9.83 13.53
N LYS A 325 19.66 9.57 13.76
CA LYS A 325 20.43 10.21 14.82
C LYS A 325 20.48 11.73 14.65
N PHE A 326 20.75 12.21 13.44
CA PHE A 326 20.78 13.65 13.14
C PHE A 326 19.44 14.32 13.45
N LEU A 327 18.33 13.75 13.00
CA LEU A 327 16.99 14.28 13.26
C LEU A 327 16.60 14.23 14.76
N LEU A 328 16.93 13.14 15.44
CA LEU A 328 16.65 13.03 16.88
C LEU A 328 17.51 13.98 17.71
N SER A 329 18.76 14.26 17.28
CA SER A 329 19.60 15.29 17.91
C SER A 329 19.00 16.68 17.75
N TYR A 330 18.41 16.98 16.60
CA TYR A 330 17.65 18.21 16.40
C TYR A 330 16.46 18.31 17.38
N GLU A 331 15.62 17.26 17.43
CA GLU A 331 14.46 17.24 18.31
C GLU A 331 14.88 17.40 19.80
N GLN A 332 15.91 16.69 20.24
CA GLN A 332 16.40 16.78 21.62
C GLN A 332 16.89 18.18 21.96
N ARG A 333 17.63 18.82 21.07
CA ARG A 333 18.22 20.15 21.34
C ARG A 333 17.24 21.31 21.23
N LYS A 334 16.27 21.23 20.32
CA LYS A 334 15.39 22.34 19.99
C LYS A 334 13.98 22.23 20.58
N GLN A 335 13.52 21.02 20.88
CA GLN A 335 12.16 20.75 21.31
C GLN A 335 12.07 20.15 22.70
N TRP A 336 12.94 19.19 22.96
CA TRP A 336 13.04 18.43 24.19
C TRP A 336 14.42 18.72 24.81
N ASP A 337 14.59 18.65 26.08
CA ASP A 337 15.92 18.65 26.68
C ASP A 337 16.44 17.22 26.92
N GLU A 338 17.73 17.09 27.25
CA GLU A 338 18.36 15.78 27.50
C GLU A 338 17.79 15.06 28.73
N LEU A 339 17.13 15.75 29.62
CA LEU A 339 16.47 15.18 30.80
C LEU A 339 15.10 14.57 30.42
N GLN A 340 14.44 15.16 29.43
CA GLN A 340 13.13 14.71 28.98
C GLN A 340 13.22 13.64 27.89
N MET A 341 14.19 13.72 26.98
CA MET A 341 14.31 12.84 25.85
C MET A 341 15.69 12.22 25.75
N SER A 342 15.72 10.90 25.63
CA SER A 342 16.92 10.13 25.29
C SER A 342 16.67 9.22 24.09
N PHE A 343 17.73 8.88 23.36
CA PHE A 343 17.60 7.96 22.23
C PHE A 343 18.82 7.05 22.07
N ASP A 344 18.56 5.84 21.58
CA ASP A 344 19.54 4.82 21.22
C ASP A 344 19.19 4.27 19.82
N VAL A 345 19.96 4.65 18.81
CA VAL A 345 19.76 4.25 17.42
C VAL A 345 20.94 3.39 16.97
N ARG A 346 20.67 2.18 16.50
CA ARG A 346 21.72 1.18 16.19
C ARG A 346 21.62 0.64 14.76
N VAL A 347 22.80 0.46 14.16
CA VAL A 347 22.92 -0.33 12.92
C VAL A 347 22.92 -1.80 13.30
N CYS A 348 21.85 -2.52 12.97
CA CYS A 348 21.76 -3.95 13.21
C CYS A 348 20.63 -4.62 12.42
N ASP A 349 20.72 -5.93 12.24
CA ASP A 349 19.57 -6.73 11.82
C ASP A 349 18.60 -6.92 13.00
N SER A 350 17.44 -6.30 12.88
CA SER A 350 16.40 -6.34 13.92
C SER A 350 15.80 -7.72 14.14
N LEU A 351 15.85 -8.62 13.15
CA LEU A 351 15.30 -9.96 13.30
C LEU A 351 16.12 -10.82 14.29
N ILE A 352 17.45 -10.64 14.29
CA ILE A 352 18.37 -11.40 15.13
C ILE A 352 18.43 -10.83 16.55
N ARG A 353 18.18 -9.53 16.72
CA ARG A 353 18.26 -8.87 18.03
C ARG A 353 17.01 -9.09 18.86
N GLU A 354 17.20 -9.11 20.20
CA GLU A 354 16.09 -8.95 21.12
C GLU A 354 15.53 -7.54 21.06
N TRP A 355 14.22 -7.41 21.17
CA TRP A 355 13.53 -6.13 21.11
C TRP A 355 13.24 -5.63 22.53
N PRO A 356 13.43 -4.34 22.80
CA PRO A 356 13.10 -3.76 24.09
C PRO A 356 11.59 -3.78 24.30
N GLU A 357 11.16 -4.08 25.51
CA GLU A 357 9.77 -3.85 25.89
C GLU A 357 9.39 -2.39 25.71
N SER A 358 8.30 -2.12 25.02
CA SER A 358 7.96 -0.77 24.56
C SER A 358 6.51 -0.41 24.83
N ASP A 359 6.27 0.88 25.05
CA ASP A 359 4.94 1.43 25.26
C ASP A 359 4.28 1.83 23.92
N LEU A 360 5.10 2.27 22.97
CA LEU A 360 4.67 2.63 21.63
C LEU A 360 5.63 2.02 20.61
N LEU A 361 5.14 1.11 19.76
CA LEU A 361 5.90 0.50 18.70
C LEU A 361 5.33 0.96 17.37
N LEU A 362 6.16 1.62 16.59
CA LEU A 362 5.80 2.19 15.28
C LEU A 362 6.70 1.59 14.22
N MET A 363 6.14 1.10 13.10
CA MET A 363 6.98 0.52 12.06
C MET A 363 6.32 0.47 10.69
N ASN A 364 7.17 0.50 9.68
CA ASN A 364 6.90 0.00 8.34
C ASN A 364 7.96 -1.08 8.04
N PRO A 365 7.70 -2.36 8.35
CA PRO A 365 8.70 -3.41 8.19
C PRO A 365 8.97 -3.70 6.71
N PRO A 366 10.12 -4.28 6.36
CA PRO A 366 10.41 -4.65 4.98
C PRO A 366 9.47 -5.74 4.45
N TYR A 367 8.93 -5.57 3.21
CA TYR A 367 7.98 -6.48 2.57
C TYR A 367 8.67 -7.52 1.68
N ILE A 368 9.74 -8.12 2.18
CA ILE A 368 10.58 -9.04 1.43
C ILE A 368 10.03 -10.46 1.55
N ALA A 369 9.72 -11.08 0.41
CA ALA A 369 9.35 -12.48 0.35
C ALA A 369 10.59 -13.37 0.55
N MET A 370 10.44 -14.51 1.22
CA MET A 370 11.56 -15.41 1.53
C MET A 370 12.31 -15.90 0.27
N GLU A 371 11.62 -16.00 -0.85
CA GLU A 371 12.22 -16.38 -2.14
C GLU A 371 13.21 -15.35 -2.68
N GLN A 372 13.04 -14.09 -2.29
CA GLN A 372 13.90 -12.98 -2.73
C GLN A 372 15.16 -12.83 -1.88
N MET A 373 15.21 -13.47 -0.72
CA MET A 373 16.34 -13.39 0.19
C MET A 373 17.45 -14.35 -0.26
N LYS A 374 18.67 -13.86 -0.28
CA LYS A 374 19.84 -14.67 -0.60
C LYS A 374 20.49 -15.27 0.65
N ASP A 375 20.45 -14.52 1.74
CA ASP A 375 21.08 -14.88 3.00
C ASP A 375 20.27 -15.94 3.76
N SER A 376 20.98 -16.98 4.25
CA SER A 376 20.39 -18.07 5.02
C SER A 376 20.10 -17.64 6.47
N GLU A 377 20.94 -16.79 7.06
CA GLU A 377 20.82 -16.35 8.45
C GLU A 377 19.53 -15.57 8.66
N THR A 378 19.21 -14.64 7.74
CA THR A 378 17.94 -13.91 7.76
C THR A 378 16.73 -14.83 7.60
N LYS A 379 16.81 -15.87 6.75
CA LYS A 379 15.76 -16.87 6.61
C LYS A 379 15.53 -17.65 7.91
N ASP A 380 16.61 -18.08 8.55
CA ASP A 380 16.58 -18.82 9.79
C ASP A 380 16.01 -17.95 10.92
N ALA A 381 16.38 -16.67 10.98
CA ALA A 381 15.84 -15.71 11.92
C ALA A 381 14.32 -15.49 11.76
N ILE A 382 13.80 -15.48 10.53
CA ILE A 382 12.35 -15.42 10.27
C ILE A 382 11.66 -16.68 10.79
N TRP A 383 12.21 -17.86 10.50
CA TRP A 383 11.65 -19.12 11.01
C TRP A 383 11.70 -19.21 12.53
N ASP A 384 12.81 -18.77 13.15
CA ASP A 384 12.95 -18.75 14.60
C ASP A 384 11.93 -17.79 15.24
N ALA A 385 11.76 -16.59 14.68
CA ALA A 385 10.77 -15.64 15.15
C ALA A 385 9.33 -16.17 15.09
N LEU A 386 9.02 -17.03 14.12
CA LEU A 386 7.67 -17.58 13.89
C LEU A 386 7.50 -19.03 14.36
N LYS A 387 8.49 -19.63 15.04
CA LYS A 387 8.51 -21.06 15.40
C LYS A 387 7.32 -21.51 16.26
N GLU A 388 6.81 -20.62 17.11
CA GLU A 388 5.65 -20.88 17.94
C GLU A 388 4.33 -20.94 17.15
N LEU A 389 4.34 -20.37 15.93
CA LEU A 389 3.19 -20.31 15.05
C LEU A 389 3.25 -21.45 14.02
N LYS A 390 2.10 -22.02 13.72
CA LYS A 390 1.97 -23.05 12.66
C LYS A 390 1.94 -22.40 11.27
N VAL A 391 2.87 -21.49 10.98
CA VAL A 391 2.96 -20.86 9.67
C VAL A 391 3.44 -21.92 8.68
N ARG A 392 2.57 -22.28 7.72
CA ARG A 392 2.89 -23.21 6.64
C ARG A 392 3.41 -22.40 5.45
N LYS A 393 4.46 -22.89 4.77
CA LYS A 393 5.10 -22.23 3.62
C LYS A 393 6.03 -21.08 4.01
N ARG A 394 6.65 -20.49 3.00
CA ARG A 394 7.67 -19.44 3.11
C ARG A 394 7.03 -18.11 3.53
N PRO A 395 7.21 -17.67 4.78
CA PRO A 395 6.63 -16.43 5.26
C PRO A 395 7.33 -15.19 4.67
N ASN A 396 6.60 -14.08 4.60
CA ASN A 396 7.18 -12.76 4.35
C ASN A 396 7.88 -12.26 5.62
N MET A 397 8.96 -11.49 5.46
CA MET A 397 9.70 -10.88 6.58
C MET A 397 8.80 -10.06 7.50
N ALA A 398 7.86 -9.29 6.94
CA ALA A 398 6.92 -8.49 7.71
C ALA A 398 6.07 -9.33 8.71
N ALA A 399 5.87 -10.62 8.46
CA ALA A 399 5.18 -11.49 9.42
C ALA A 399 5.99 -11.71 10.70
N ALA A 400 7.31 -11.91 10.58
CA ALA A 400 8.21 -12.04 11.71
C ALA A 400 8.29 -10.74 12.52
N PHE A 401 8.42 -9.61 11.83
CA PHE A 401 8.39 -8.28 12.46
C PHE A 401 7.08 -8.06 13.25
N LEU A 402 5.95 -8.35 12.65
CA LEU A 402 4.64 -8.17 13.28
C LEU A 402 4.49 -9.02 14.55
N TYR A 403 4.93 -10.28 14.51
CA TYR A 403 4.85 -11.14 15.68
C TYR A 403 5.81 -10.72 16.80
N LYS A 404 7.05 -10.36 16.44
CA LYS A 404 8.02 -9.80 17.42
C LYS A 404 7.50 -8.49 18.02
N ALA A 405 6.86 -7.64 17.22
CA ALA A 405 6.30 -6.37 17.67
C ALA A 405 5.26 -6.58 18.78
N VAL A 406 4.29 -7.46 18.55
CA VAL A 406 3.27 -7.73 19.56
C VAL A 406 3.88 -8.33 20.83
N LYS A 407 4.90 -9.18 20.73
CA LYS A 407 5.60 -9.73 21.90
C LYS A 407 6.40 -8.68 22.67
N ALA A 408 6.95 -7.70 22.00
CA ALA A 408 7.75 -6.63 22.59
C ALA A 408 6.92 -5.48 23.21
N LEU A 409 5.62 -5.45 23.02
CA LEU A 409 4.77 -4.46 23.67
C LEU A 409 4.62 -4.77 25.18
N ARG A 410 4.65 -3.75 26.02
CA ARG A 410 4.19 -3.82 27.40
C ARG A 410 2.67 -3.95 27.46
N THR A 411 2.14 -4.42 28.59
CA THR A 411 0.69 -4.36 28.82
C THR A 411 0.21 -2.91 28.74
N GLY A 412 -0.79 -2.64 27.92
CA GLY A 412 -1.26 -1.30 27.61
C GLY A 412 -0.52 -0.61 26.45
N GLY A 413 0.63 -1.17 26.04
CA GLY A 413 1.42 -0.66 24.92
C GLY A 413 0.68 -0.77 23.58
N VAL A 414 1.03 0.09 22.64
CA VAL A 414 0.34 0.26 21.36
C VAL A 414 1.27 -0.01 20.18
N LEU A 415 0.79 -0.80 19.23
CA LEU A 415 1.40 -1.00 17.91
C LEU A 415 0.68 -0.13 16.89
N GLY A 416 1.43 0.66 16.13
CA GLY A 416 0.98 1.34 14.91
C GLY A 416 1.87 0.93 13.74
N THR A 417 1.28 0.27 12.72
CA THR A 417 2.10 -0.26 11.63
C THR A 417 1.40 -0.24 10.28
N VAL A 418 2.21 -0.12 9.23
CA VAL A 418 1.81 -0.42 7.85
C VAL A 418 2.30 -1.81 7.51
N LEU A 419 1.48 -2.62 6.83
CA LEU A 419 1.76 -4.02 6.53
C LEU A 419 1.30 -4.38 5.13
N PRO A 420 1.90 -5.38 4.49
CA PRO A 420 1.33 -5.93 3.26
C PRO A 420 -0.01 -6.60 3.57
N SER A 421 -1.05 -6.29 2.78
CA SER A 421 -2.41 -6.85 2.97
C SER A 421 -2.44 -8.38 2.91
N SER A 422 -1.42 -9.01 2.36
CA SER A 422 -1.28 -10.46 2.36
C SER A 422 -1.29 -11.08 3.77
N LEU A 423 -0.78 -10.36 4.80
CA LEU A 423 -0.82 -10.82 6.19
C LEU A 423 -2.25 -10.87 6.74
N PHE A 424 -3.12 -10.00 6.24
CA PHE A 424 -4.52 -9.93 6.63
C PHE A 424 -5.38 -10.97 5.89
N LEU A 425 -5.04 -11.24 4.62
CA LEU A 425 -5.91 -11.97 3.70
C LEU A 425 -5.52 -13.42 3.46
N LEU A 426 -4.22 -13.78 3.53
CA LEU A 426 -3.81 -15.13 3.18
C LEU A 426 -4.00 -16.12 4.35
N GLU A 427 -4.51 -17.30 4.02
CA GLU A 427 -4.75 -18.39 4.95
C GLU A 427 -3.48 -18.84 5.70
N GLN A 428 -2.33 -18.81 5.04
CA GLN A 428 -1.05 -19.18 5.66
C GLN A 428 -0.69 -18.36 6.90
N TYR A 429 -1.26 -17.17 7.08
CA TYR A 429 -1.04 -16.29 8.24
C TYR A 429 -2.18 -16.34 9.25
N GLN A 430 -3.06 -17.34 9.16
CA GLN A 430 -4.16 -17.50 10.11
C GLN A 430 -3.65 -17.59 11.55
N SER A 431 -2.65 -18.46 11.81
CA SER A 431 -2.08 -18.61 13.16
C SER A 431 -1.41 -17.33 13.68
N LEU A 432 -0.85 -16.51 12.79
CA LEU A 432 -0.32 -15.18 13.15
C LEU A 432 -1.46 -14.26 13.60
N ARG A 433 -2.55 -14.18 12.84
CA ARG A 433 -3.71 -13.34 13.20
C ARG A 433 -4.35 -13.82 14.51
N GLU A 434 -4.51 -15.13 14.70
CA GLU A 434 -5.01 -15.71 15.94
C GLU A 434 -4.13 -15.38 17.15
N ALA A 435 -2.81 -15.43 16.98
CA ALA A 435 -1.86 -15.07 18.05
C ALA A 435 -1.97 -13.57 18.42
N ILE A 436 -2.08 -12.68 17.41
CA ILE A 436 -2.24 -11.24 17.65
C ILE A 436 -3.58 -10.97 18.35
N ASP A 437 -4.65 -11.57 17.86
CA ASP A 437 -6.00 -11.40 18.40
C ASP A 437 -6.12 -11.93 19.85
N SER A 438 -5.30 -12.92 20.21
CA SER A 438 -5.23 -13.43 21.58
C SER A 438 -4.44 -12.54 22.55
N MET A 439 -3.56 -11.67 22.06
CA MET A 439 -2.69 -10.81 22.87
C MET A 439 -3.08 -9.34 22.85
N CYS A 440 -3.84 -8.91 21.85
CA CYS A 440 -4.15 -7.51 21.61
C CYS A 440 -5.62 -7.28 21.32
N ASN A 441 -6.10 -6.10 21.68
CA ASN A 441 -7.32 -5.55 21.10
C ASN A 441 -6.98 -4.79 19.81
N LEU A 442 -7.61 -5.16 18.72
CA LEU A 442 -7.51 -4.46 17.46
C LEU A 442 -8.30 -3.15 17.56
N CYS A 443 -7.65 -2.02 17.34
CA CYS A 443 -8.27 -0.71 17.42
C CYS A 443 -8.71 -0.22 16.04
N ILE A 444 -7.81 -0.31 15.04
CA ILE A 444 -8.08 0.07 13.65
C ILE A 444 -7.49 -1.00 12.73
N VAL A 445 -8.30 -1.44 11.78
CA VAL A 445 -7.89 -2.30 10.68
C VAL A 445 -8.26 -1.60 9.37
N ALA A 446 -7.26 -1.19 8.59
CA ALA A 446 -7.48 -0.49 7.34
C ALA A 446 -6.87 -1.26 6.17
N LYS A 447 -7.62 -1.41 5.08
CA LYS A 447 -7.13 -1.91 3.78
C LYS A 447 -7.10 -0.73 2.82
N LEU A 448 -5.90 -0.33 2.41
CA LEU A 448 -5.68 0.84 1.59
C LEU A 448 -5.52 0.51 0.10
N GLY A 449 -5.17 -0.72 -0.24
CA GLY A 449 -4.94 -1.15 -1.62
C GLY A 449 -3.57 -0.74 -2.16
N ASN A 450 -3.45 -0.77 -3.49
CA ASN A 450 -2.16 -0.63 -4.18
C ASN A 450 -1.70 0.83 -4.37
N PHE A 451 -2.53 1.81 -4.01
CA PHE A 451 -2.25 3.23 -4.25
C PHE A 451 -1.86 3.98 -2.96
N ALA A 452 -1.54 3.26 -1.90
CA ALA A 452 -1.10 3.86 -0.65
C ALA A 452 0.33 4.45 -0.73
N PHE A 453 1.16 3.86 -1.58
CA PHE A 453 2.53 4.30 -1.87
C PHE A 453 2.61 4.79 -3.31
N SER A 454 3.33 5.90 -3.55
CA SER A 454 3.54 6.45 -4.90
C SER A 454 4.49 5.60 -5.74
N ASP A 455 5.49 5.00 -5.09
CA ASP A 455 6.65 4.38 -5.73
C ASP A 455 6.60 2.84 -5.74
N ALA A 456 5.60 2.25 -5.08
CA ALA A 456 5.46 0.80 -5.00
C ALA A 456 4.00 0.37 -5.14
N LEU A 457 3.76 -0.55 -6.05
CA LEU A 457 2.44 -1.16 -6.27
C LEU A 457 2.16 -2.26 -5.24
N THR A 458 2.35 -1.95 -3.97
CA THR A 458 2.15 -2.89 -2.88
C THR A 458 0.78 -2.68 -2.25
N ASP A 459 -0.02 -3.74 -2.21
CA ASP A 459 -1.30 -3.74 -1.51
C ASP A 459 -1.06 -3.60 0.01
N ALA A 460 -1.29 -2.39 0.52
CA ALA A 460 -0.98 -2.00 1.88
C ALA A 460 -2.21 -1.95 2.79
N SER A 461 -1.96 -2.28 4.06
CA SER A 461 -2.93 -2.22 5.14
C SER A 461 -2.33 -1.54 6.37
N ILE A 462 -3.17 -0.94 7.21
CA ILE A 462 -2.76 -0.39 8.51
C ILE A 462 -3.35 -1.26 9.61
N LEU A 463 -2.55 -1.49 10.64
CA LEU A 463 -2.98 -2.08 11.90
C LEU A 463 -2.62 -1.15 13.05
N ILE A 464 -3.61 -0.82 13.88
CA ILE A 464 -3.39 -0.24 15.20
C ILE A 464 -3.99 -1.21 16.21
N ALA A 465 -3.14 -1.69 17.12
CA ALA A 465 -3.51 -2.66 18.12
C ALA A 465 -2.91 -2.30 19.48
N GLN A 466 -3.63 -2.58 20.55
CA GLN A 466 -3.18 -2.35 21.91
C GLN A 466 -3.03 -3.66 22.66
N ARG A 467 -1.84 -3.89 23.24
CA ARG A 467 -1.60 -5.09 24.06
C ARG A 467 -2.31 -4.98 25.39
N LYS A 468 -3.37 -5.71 25.56
CA LYS A 468 -4.13 -5.87 26.80
C LYS A 468 -4.97 -7.12 26.70
N GLU A 469 -5.57 -7.51 27.82
CA GLU A 469 -6.53 -8.61 27.83
C GLU A 469 -7.60 -8.39 26.74
N PRO A 470 -7.80 -9.38 25.84
CA PRO A 470 -8.73 -9.24 24.73
C PRO A 470 -10.16 -9.06 25.22
N THR A 471 -10.72 -7.89 24.95
CA THR A 471 -12.13 -7.59 25.27
C THR A 471 -13.07 -8.03 24.17
N ARG A 472 -12.56 -8.62 23.07
CA ARG A 472 -13.28 -8.95 21.84
C ARG A 472 -14.04 -7.76 21.25
N GLY A 473 -13.51 -6.56 21.44
CA GLY A 473 -14.01 -5.37 20.81
C GLY A 473 -13.88 -5.47 19.29
N ILE A 474 -14.84 -4.89 18.57
CA ILE A 474 -14.81 -4.83 17.12
C ILE A 474 -14.00 -3.60 16.72
N PRO A 475 -12.94 -3.74 15.91
CA PRO A 475 -12.13 -2.61 15.50
C PRO A 475 -12.89 -1.67 14.56
N LEU A 476 -12.50 -0.41 14.56
CA LEU A 476 -12.87 0.50 13.49
C LEU A 476 -12.22 0.01 12.20
N THR A 477 -13.00 -0.17 11.15
CA THR A 477 -12.50 -0.61 9.85
C THR A 477 -12.45 0.55 8.86
N VAL A 478 -11.43 0.54 8.01
CA VAL A 478 -11.30 1.45 6.88
C VAL A 478 -11.16 0.62 5.61
N TRP A 479 -12.13 0.76 4.74
CA TRP A 479 -12.08 0.20 3.40
C TRP A 479 -11.81 1.31 2.40
N CYS A 480 -10.87 1.08 1.46
CA CYS A 480 -10.61 1.96 0.35
C CYS A 480 -10.86 1.22 -0.97
N LYS A 481 -11.46 1.91 -1.90
CA LYS A 481 -11.51 1.47 -3.29
C LYS A 481 -10.10 1.44 -3.85
N ASN A 482 -9.76 0.43 -4.64
CA ASN A 482 -8.43 0.31 -5.23
C ASN A 482 -8.25 1.27 -6.41
N GLN A 483 -8.16 2.56 -6.10
CA GLN A 483 -7.95 3.64 -7.06
C GLN A 483 -7.07 4.74 -6.46
N GLU A 484 -6.43 5.50 -7.33
CA GLU A 484 -5.59 6.63 -6.95
C GLU A 484 -6.36 7.67 -6.13
N GLY A 485 -5.72 8.20 -5.09
CA GLY A 485 -6.29 9.18 -4.17
C GLY A 485 -7.20 8.61 -3.07
N ALA A 486 -7.79 7.41 -3.24
CA ALA A 486 -8.70 6.84 -2.25
C ALA A 486 -8.06 6.65 -0.86
N PRO A 487 -6.80 6.14 -0.72
CA PRO A 487 -6.16 6.03 0.58
C PRO A 487 -5.99 7.38 1.28
N PHE A 488 -5.61 8.39 0.53
CA PHE A 488 -5.44 9.76 1.03
C PHE A 488 -6.77 10.35 1.51
N ASN A 489 -7.83 10.21 0.71
CA ASN A 489 -9.18 10.65 1.07
C ASN A 489 -9.70 9.92 2.31
N ALA A 490 -9.45 8.61 2.43
CA ALA A 490 -9.85 7.82 3.58
C ALA A 490 -9.18 8.29 4.88
N ILE A 491 -7.90 8.59 4.84
CA ILE A 491 -7.16 9.09 6.01
C ILE A 491 -7.66 10.48 6.45
N ARG A 492 -7.93 11.37 5.50
CA ARG A 492 -8.59 12.64 5.80
C ARG A 492 -9.99 12.43 6.35
N GLY A 493 -10.74 11.50 5.73
CA GLY A 493 -12.07 11.10 6.17
C GLY A 493 -12.09 10.58 7.60
N LEU A 494 -11.11 9.76 7.98
CA LEU A 494 -10.95 9.24 9.34
C LEU A 494 -10.76 10.37 10.35
N ARG A 495 -9.90 11.32 10.06
CA ARG A 495 -9.67 12.47 10.95
C ARG A 495 -10.93 13.35 11.06
N ARG A 496 -11.58 13.66 9.94
CA ARG A 496 -12.84 14.42 9.93
C ARG A 496 -13.94 13.71 10.73
N MET A 497 -14.07 12.40 10.57
CA MET A 497 -15.00 11.59 11.33
C MET A 497 -14.75 11.71 12.84
N GLN A 498 -13.49 11.56 13.25
CA GLN A 498 -13.09 11.61 14.65
C GLN A 498 -13.27 12.99 15.27
N TYR A 499 -12.89 14.06 14.58
CA TYR A 499 -13.08 15.44 15.07
C TYR A 499 -14.56 15.84 15.14
N ASN A 500 -15.41 15.28 14.29
CA ASN A 500 -16.86 15.50 14.34
C ASN A 500 -17.58 14.52 15.28
N ASN A 501 -16.86 13.65 16.00
CA ASN A 501 -17.42 12.60 16.86
C ASN A 501 -18.46 11.72 16.16
N LEU A 502 -18.26 11.44 14.88
CA LEU A 502 -19.13 10.56 14.11
C LEU A 502 -18.69 9.10 14.29
N THR A 503 -19.64 8.18 14.22
CA THR A 503 -19.40 6.74 14.35
C THR A 503 -19.05 6.08 13.02
N SER A 504 -19.38 6.72 11.91
CA SER A 504 -19.08 6.24 10.57
C SER A 504 -18.94 7.38 9.57
N ARG A 505 -18.26 7.11 8.45
CA ARG A 505 -18.17 7.98 7.30
C ARG A 505 -18.11 7.14 6.03
N ILE A 506 -19.07 7.35 5.15
CA ILE A 506 -19.27 6.59 3.93
C ILE A 506 -19.16 7.54 2.73
N GLU A 507 -18.23 7.25 1.83
CA GLU A 507 -18.02 7.97 0.58
C GLU A 507 -17.84 6.93 -0.56
N ASP A 508 -17.86 7.36 -1.80
CA ASP A 508 -17.79 6.46 -2.97
C ASP A 508 -16.45 5.73 -3.10
N ASP A 509 -15.37 6.33 -2.61
CA ASP A 509 -14.00 5.82 -2.70
C ASP A 509 -13.47 5.24 -1.40
N TYR A 510 -14.15 5.44 -0.26
CA TYR A 510 -13.80 4.83 1.01
C TYR A 510 -15.00 4.73 1.98
N ASN A 511 -14.91 3.76 2.89
CA ASN A 511 -15.85 3.63 4.00
C ASN A 511 -15.09 3.45 5.31
N ILE A 512 -15.52 4.15 6.36
CA ILE A 512 -14.98 4.08 7.71
C ILE A 512 -16.14 3.79 8.64
N TYR A 513 -16.11 2.64 9.31
CA TYR A 513 -17.21 2.21 10.18
C TYR A 513 -16.77 1.06 11.09
N THR A 514 -17.53 0.81 12.14
CA THR A 514 -17.41 -0.41 12.94
C THR A 514 -18.36 -1.44 12.37
N PRO A 515 -17.88 -2.57 11.82
CA PRO A 515 -18.74 -3.59 11.23
C PRO A 515 -19.56 -4.31 12.31
N SER A 516 -20.66 -4.95 11.91
CA SER A 516 -21.48 -5.74 12.82
C SER A 516 -20.73 -6.93 13.43
N ARG A 517 -19.72 -7.41 12.74
CA ARG A 517 -18.84 -8.51 13.14
C ARG A 517 -17.44 -8.35 12.54
N PHE A 518 -16.41 -8.74 13.29
CA PHE A 518 -15.05 -8.86 12.79
C PHE A 518 -14.45 -10.20 13.26
N PRO A 519 -13.77 -10.96 12.42
CA PRO A 519 -13.54 -10.72 10.99
C PRO A 519 -14.82 -10.67 10.17
N VAL A 520 -14.87 -9.80 9.16
CA VAL A 520 -16.05 -9.61 8.32
C VAL A 520 -16.26 -10.80 7.40
N VAL A 521 -15.18 -11.30 6.79
CA VAL A 521 -15.20 -12.46 5.91
C VAL A 521 -14.25 -13.53 6.43
N GLY A 522 -14.79 -14.70 6.77
CA GLY A 522 -14.00 -15.83 7.28
C GLY A 522 -13.16 -15.49 8.50
N GLN A 523 -11.93 -16.00 8.51
CA GLN A 523 -10.91 -15.69 9.54
C GLN A 523 -9.87 -14.69 9.03
N THR A 524 -10.12 -14.08 7.89
CA THR A 524 -9.28 -13.03 7.32
C THR A 524 -9.69 -11.67 7.88
N TRP A 525 -8.71 -10.79 8.08
CA TRP A 525 -8.97 -9.39 8.46
C TRP A 525 -9.27 -8.56 7.21
N ASN A 526 -10.26 -8.98 6.44
CA ASN A 526 -10.68 -8.26 5.25
C ASN A 526 -11.68 -7.17 5.61
N THR A 527 -11.47 -5.97 5.10
CA THR A 527 -12.43 -4.88 5.19
C THR A 527 -13.22 -4.79 3.88
N ILE A 528 -14.50 -4.52 3.97
CA ILE A 528 -15.43 -4.42 2.84
C ILE A 528 -16.22 -3.10 2.93
N PRO A 529 -16.89 -2.65 1.86
CA PRO A 529 -17.82 -1.53 1.95
C PRO A 529 -18.93 -1.79 2.99
N MET A 530 -19.36 -0.74 3.68
CA MET A 530 -20.39 -0.87 4.74
C MET A 530 -21.69 -1.49 4.24
N LYS A 531 -22.10 -1.14 3.02
CA LYS A 531 -23.31 -1.73 2.39
C LYS A 531 -23.20 -3.24 2.25
N ASP A 532 -21.99 -3.78 2.08
CA ASP A 532 -21.75 -5.19 1.89
C ASP A 532 -21.68 -5.98 3.21
N ASP A 533 -21.52 -5.33 4.36
CA ASP A 533 -21.51 -5.99 5.67
C ASP A 533 -22.82 -6.75 5.92
N ARG A 534 -23.96 -6.11 5.66
CA ARG A 534 -25.28 -6.74 5.79
C ARG A 534 -25.47 -7.89 4.81
N LEU A 535 -25.07 -7.68 3.54
CA LEU A 535 -25.11 -8.72 2.53
C LEU A 535 -24.33 -9.95 2.95
N VAL A 536 -23.09 -9.80 3.44
CA VAL A 536 -22.25 -10.90 3.91
C VAL A 536 -22.94 -11.67 5.06
N GLN A 537 -23.60 -10.97 6.00
CA GLN A 537 -24.33 -11.65 7.07
C GLN A 537 -25.54 -12.46 6.53
N GLN A 538 -26.31 -11.90 5.60
CA GLN A 538 -27.40 -12.61 4.95
C GLN A 538 -26.90 -13.85 4.19
N LEU A 539 -25.81 -13.70 3.41
CA LEU A 539 -25.20 -14.82 2.69
C LEU A 539 -24.70 -15.92 3.63
N LYS A 540 -24.09 -15.58 4.76
CA LYS A 540 -23.68 -16.57 5.79
C LYS A 540 -24.86 -17.36 6.37
N VAL A 541 -25.98 -16.69 6.65
CA VAL A 541 -27.19 -17.37 7.10
C VAL A 541 -27.65 -18.37 6.05
N ARG A 542 -27.69 -17.99 4.77
CA ARG A 542 -28.14 -18.83 3.68
C ARG A 542 -27.20 -20.02 3.37
N VAL A 543 -25.90 -19.83 3.61
CA VAL A 543 -24.96 -20.96 3.61
C VAL A 543 -25.26 -21.90 4.77
N GLY A 544 -25.58 -21.36 5.94
CA GLY A 544 -25.93 -22.15 7.12
C GLY A 544 -27.25 -22.93 6.97
N THR A 545 -28.21 -22.41 6.17
CA THR A 545 -29.47 -23.13 5.84
C THR A 545 -29.34 -24.12 4.67
N GLY A 546 -28.23 -24.08 3.92
CA GLY A 546 -28.00 -24.90 2.75
C GLY A 546 -28.58 -24.35 1.44
N ASP A 547 -29.17 -23.15 1.48
CA ASP A 547 -29.70 -22.52 0.25
C ASP A 547 -28.59 -22.09 -0.72
N LEU A 548 -27.43 -21.77 -0.18
CA LEU A 548 -26.19 -21.50 -0.91
C LEU A 548 -25.08 -22.39 -0.36
N LYS A 549 -24.09 -22.66 -1.22
CA LYS A 549 -22.89 -23.40 -0.81
C LYS A 549 -21.65 -22.59 -1.11
N PRO A 550 -20.57 -22.76 -0.31
CA PRO A 550 -19.25 -22.27 -0.70
C PRO A 550 -18.87 -22.84 -2.08
N LEU A 551 -18.23 -22.05 -2.92
CA LEU A 551 -17.82 -22.47 -4.27
C LEU A 551 -16.99 -23.77 -4.23
N SER A 552 -16.18 -23.96 -3.19
CA SER A 552 -15.37 -25.18 -2.99
C SER A 552 -16.20 -26.45 -2.73
N GLU A 553 -17.45 -26.34 -2.33
CA GLU A 553 -18.34 -27.49 -2.18
C GLU A 553 -19.00 -27.90 -3.50
N VAL A 554 -19.17 -26.94 -4.42
CA VAL A 554 -19.73 -27.19 -5.76
C VAL A 554 -18.64 -27.55 -6.76
N PHE A 555 -17.48 -26.91 -6.67
CA PHE A 555 -16.37 -27.08 -7.61
C PHE A 555 -15.04 -27.40 -6.92
N THR A 556 -14.31 -28.35 -7.48
CA THR A 556 -12.87 -28.46 -7.28
C THR A 556 -12.16 -27.57 -8.29
N VAL A 557 -11.53 -26.50 -7.82
CA VAL A 557 -10.78 -25.57 -8.67
C VAL A 557 -9.32 -26.01 -8.77
N LYS A 558 -8.90 -26.41 -9.98
CA LYS A 558 -7.54 -26.89 -10.26
C LYS A 558 -6.79 -25.91 -11.13
N GLN A 559 -5.53 -25.70 -10.77
CA GLN A 559 -4.62 -24.87 -11.57
C GLN A 559 -4.25 -25.58 -12.87
N GLY A 560 -4.22 -24.84 -13.98
CA GLY A 560 -3.80 -25.29 -15.27
C GLY A 560 -2.30 -25.58 -15.39
N ILE A 561 -1.88 -25.87 -16.60
CA ILE A 561 -0.49 -26.18 -16.97
C ILE A 561 0.41 -25.01 -16.66
N ILE A 562 1.63 -25.31 -16.17
CA ILE A 562 2.72 -24.35 -16.07
C ILE A 562 3.85 -24.87 -16.95
N THR A 563 4.22 -24.10 -17.95
CA THR A 563 5.25 -24.46 -18.91
C THR A 563 6.67 -24.25 -18.35
N GLY A 564 6.83 -23.32 -17.42
CA GLY A 564 8.12 -22.91 -16.88
C GLY A 564 8.85 -21.84 -17.71
N ILE A 565 8.57 -21.76 -19.01
CA ILE A 565 9.02 -20.69 -19.92
C ILE A 565 7.84 -20.31 -20.81
N ARG A 566 7.54 -19.01 -20.86
CA ARG A 566 6.27 -18.52 -21.37
C ARG A 566 6.08 -18.70 -22.88
N ASP A 567 7.13 -18.49 -23.67
CA ASP A 567 7.00 -18.23 -25.10
C ASP A 567 7.56 -19.35 -26.00
N VAL A 568 8.07 -20.45 -25.42
CA VAL A 568 8.70 -21.52 -26.20
C VAL A 568 7.74 -22.64 -26.59
N PHE A 569 6.72 -22.91 -25.78
CA PHE A 569 5.86 -24.09 -25.94
C PHE A 569 4.52 -23.81 -26.66
N GLU A 570 4.28 -22.57 -27.08
CA GLU A 570 3.06 -22.17 -27.78
C GLU A 570 3.36 -21.83 -29.23
N ILE A 571 2.45 -22.21 -30.11
CA ILE A 571 2.49 -21.91 -31.54
C ILE A 571 1.15 -21.38 -32.01
N SER A 572 1.17 -20.58 -33.08
CA SER A 572 -0.03 -20.09 -33.75
C SER A 572 -0.68 -21.17 -34.62
N ASP A 573 -1.92 -20.92 -35.02
CA ASP A 573 -2.63 -21.72 -36.03
C ASP A 573 -1.84 -21.88 -37.35
N ILE A 574 -1.21 -20.81 -37.83
CA ILE A 574 -0.37 -20.81 -39.03
C ILE A 574 0.80 -21.79 -38.89
N GLN A 575 1.47 -21.78 -37.75
CA GLN A 575 2.55 -22.73 -37.45
C GLN A 575 2.04 -24.16 -37.31
N TYR A 576 0.89 -24.32 -36.62
CA TYR A 576 0.25 -25.62 -36.46
C TYR A 576 -0.14 -26.26 -37.79
N ASP A 577 -0.59 -25.47 -38.76
CA ASP A 577 -0.96 -25.97 -40.10
C ASP A 577 0.27 -26.51 -40.87
N SER A 578 1.46 -25.97 -40.59
CA SER A 578 2.73 -26.44 -41.17
C SER A 578 3.22 -27.79 -40.60
N ILE A 579 2.67 -28.20 -39.43
CA ILE A 579 3.13 -29.42 -38.75
C ILE A 579 2.71 -30.68 -39.51
N PRO A 580 3.61 -31.70 -39.71
CA PRO A 580 3.26 -32.99 -40.26
C PRO A 580 2.12 -33.67 -39.49
N ALA A 581 1.21 -34.32 -40.17
CA ALA A 581 0.01 -34.91 -39.57
C ALA A 581 0.32 -35.88 -38.40
N LYS A 582 1.44 -36.61 -38.48
CA LYS A 582 1.92 -37.52 -37.43
C LYS A 582 2.31 -36.79 -36.11
N GLU A 583 2.67 -35.50 -36.19
CA GLU A 583 3.17 -34.71 -35.08
C GLU A 583 2.06 -33.82 -34.48
N LYS A 584 1.01 -33.51 -35.23
CA LYS A 584 -0.13 -32.68 -34.73
C LYS A 584 -0.75 -33.20 -33.44
N LYS A 585 -0.71 -34.53 -33.21
CA LYS A 585 -1.21 -35.16 -31.95
C LYS A 585 -0.42 -34.75 -30.70
N LEU A 586 0.79 -34.18 -30.85
CA LEU A 586 1.63 -33.69 -29.75
C LEU A 586 1.27 -32.26 -29.32
N PHE A 587 0.32 -31.65 -30.02
CA PHE A 587 -0.16 -30.30 -29.73
C PHE A 587 -1.65 -30.31 -29.37
N ARG A 588 -2.06 -29.38 -28.50
CA ARG A 588 -3.44 -29.19 -28.07
C ARG A 588 -3.81 -27.73 -28.14
N ASN A 589 -5.06 -27.44 -28.54
CA ASN A 589 -5.60 -26.09 -28.35
C ASN A 589 -5.53 -25.67 -26.89
N VAL A 590 -5.28 -24.39 -26.65
CA VAL A 590 -5.04 -23.88 -25.31
C VAL A 590 -6.03 -22.80 -24.87
N ALA A 591 -6.60 -22.98 -23.68
CA ALA A 591 -7.33 -21.94 -22.96
C ALA A 591 -6.34 -21.26 -21.99
N SER A 592 -5.98 -20.02 -22.28
CA SER A 592 -5.00 -19.24 -21.53
C SER A 592 -5.47 -17.80 -21.28
N SER A 593 -4.68 -17.02 -20.57
CA SER A 593 -4.97 -15.59 -20.41
C SER A 593 -5.04 -14.81 -21.72
N LEU A 594 -4.45 -15.33 -22.80
CA LEU A 594 -4.46 -14.71 -24.13
C LEU A 594 -5.65 -15.12 -24.97
N THR A 595 -6.16 -16.34 -24.82
CA THR A 595 -7.22 -16.91 -25.66
C THR A 595 -8.61 -16.84 -25.05
N ILE A 596 -8.72 -16.64 -23.72
CA ILE A 596 -10.03 -16.49 -23.04
C ILE A 596 -10.55 -15.07 -23.24
N GLU A 597 -11.72 -14.91 -23.86
CA GLU A 597 -12.39 -13.64 -24.12
C GLU A 597 -13.91 -13.74 -23.90
N ASN A 598 -14.43 -13.09 -22.88
CA ASN A 598 -15.88 -12.90 -22.63
C ASN A 598 -16.74 -14.14 -22.79
N GLY A 599 -16.34 -15.26 -22.22
CA GLY A 599 -17.08 -16.53 -22.24
C GLY A 599 -16.60 -17.52 -23.31
N HIS A 600 -15.78 -17.09 -24.25
CA HIS A 600 -15.28 -17.86 -25.35
C HIS A 600 -13.79 -18.12 -25.27
N VAL A 601 -13.31 -19.22 -25.85
CA VAL A 601 -11.88 -19.52 -26.01
C VAL A 601 -11.56 -19.52 -27.50
N ARG A 602 -10.64 -18.65 -27.91
CA ARG A 602 -10.17 -18.63 -29.33
C ARG A 602 -9.38 -19.89 -29.64
N GLU A 603 -9.50 -20.35 -30.88
CA GLU A 603 -8.88 -21.60 -31.38
C GLU A 603 -7.59 -21.34 -32.20
N ASP A 604 -6.93 -20.19 -31.95
CA ASP A 604 -5.80 -19.71 -32.74
C ASP A 604 -4.43 -19.99 -32.09
N CYS A 605 -4.39 -20.76 -30.99
CA CYS A 605 -3.18 -21.04 -30.24
C CYS A 605 -3.11 -22.51 -29.81
N TYR A 606 -1.96 -23.13 -30.04
CA TYR A 606 -1.69 -24.52 -29.72
C TYR A 606 -0.50 -24.63 -28.76
N LEU A 607 -0.60 -25.53 -27.79
CA LEU A 607 0.43 -25.83 -26.82
C LEU A 607 1.09 -27.17 -27.13
N TRP A 608 2.41 -27.20 -27.09
CA TRP A 608 3.18 -28.45 -27.02
C TRP A 608 2.76 -29.25 -25.78
N TYR A 609 2.13 -30.39 -26.00
CA TYR A 609 1.57 -31.21 -24.92
C TYR A 609 1.77 -32.70 -25.24
N PRO A 610 3.00 -33.22 -25.23
CA PRO A 610 3.35 -34.60 -25.55
C PRO A 610 3.01 -35.56 -24.41
N TYR A 611 1.80 -35.47 -23.89
CA TYR A 611 1.30 -36.30 -22.79
C TYR A 611 0.00 -36.99 -23.15
N ASP A 612 -0.20 -38.19 -22.56
CA ASP A 612 -1.44 -38.91 -22.52
C ASP A 612 -1.85 -39.20 -21.05
N LYS A 613 -2.90 -39.99 -20.85
CA LYS A 613 -3.35 -40.42 -19.52
C LYS A 613 -2.28 -41.18 -18.70
N ASN A 614 -1.26 -41.72 -19.37
CA ASN A 614 -0.18 -42.50 -18.76
C ASN A 614 1.08 -41.65 -18.54
N GLY A 615 1.03 -40.38 -18.88
CA GLY A 615 2.14 -39.44 -18.72
C GLY A 615 2.83 -39.07 -20.03
N LEU A 616 4.14 -38.81 -19.96
CA LEU A 616 4.92 -38.34 -21.09
C LEU A 616 5.03 -39.44 -22.18
N ILE A 617 4.65 -39.09 -23.39
CA ILE A 617 4.69 -40.01 -24.57
C ILE A 617 6.13 -40.18 -25.05
N ILE A 618 6.90 -39.10 -25.11
CA ILE A 618 8.28 -39.03 -25.59
C ILE A 618 9.25 -39.13 -24.43
N ARG A 619 9.87 -40.29 -24.20
CA ARG A 619 10.65 -40.59 -23.01
C ARG A 619 12.16 -40.49 -23.19
N SER A 620 12.65 -40.31 -24.43
CA SER A 620 14.08 -40.10 -24.72
C SER A 620 14.28 -39.09 -25.83
N GLU A 621 15.45 -38.49 -25.91
CA GLU A 621 15.78 -37.56 -26.99
C GLU A 621 15.77 -38.23 -28.35
N ASP A 622 16.18 -39.54 -28.45
CA ASP A 622 16.12 -40.29 -29.68
C ASP A 622 14.66 -40.50 -30.18
N GLN A 623 13.70 -40.62 -29.24
CA GLN A 623 12.28 -40.62 -29.61
C GLN A 623 11.84 -39.25 -30.07
N LEU A 624 12.30 -38.15 -29.44
CA LEU A 624 11.99 -36.81 -29.87
C LEU A 624 12.52 -36.51 -31.28
N ARG A 625 13.71 -36.96 -31.61
CA ARG A 625 14.28 -36.83 -32.97
C ARG A 625 13.47 -37.51 -34.10
N GLN A 626 12.60 -38.45 -33.74
CA GLN A 626 11.68 -39.08 -34.74
C GLN A 626 10.52 -38.13 -35.12
N TYR A 627 10.34 -37.07 -34.36
CA TYR A 627 9.42 -35.97 -34.60
C TYR A 627 10.21 -34.76 -35.07
N GLU A 628 10.62 -34.77 -36.35
CA GLU A 628 11.61 -33.86 -36.93
C GLU A 628 11.19 -32.38 -36.72
N TRP A 629 9.92 -32.07 -37.04
CA TRP A 629 9.44 -30.69 -36.89
C TRP A 629 9.48 -30.21 -35.43
N ALA A 630 9.02 -31.03 -34.51
CA ALA A 630 9.01 -30.69 -33.08
C ALA A 630 10.43 -30.59 -32.52
N PHE A 631 11.35 -31.49 -32.96
CA PHE A 631 12.74 -31.44 -32.54
C PHE A 631 13.40 -30.15 -33.01
N ASP A 632 13.30 -29.83 -34.30
CA ASP A 632 13.91 -28.64 -34.89
C ASP A 632 13.39 -27.35 -34.30
N TRP A 633 12.12 -27.31 -33.93
CA TRP A 633 11.50 -26.19 -33.27
C TRP A 633 11.98 -26.02 -31.81
N LEU A 634 12.13 -27.10 -31.04
CA LEU A 634 12.52 -27.04 -29.63
C LEU A 634 14.05 -26.98 -29.42
N ALA A 635 14.86 -27.61 -30.31
CA ALA A 635 16.30 -27.73 -30.14
C ALA A 635 17.06 -26.40 -29.95
N PRO A 636 16.74 -25.30 -30.65
CA PRO A 636 17.38 -23.99 -30.41
C PRO A 636 17.25 -23.48 -28.97
N HIS A 637 16.22 -23.92 -28.25
CA HIS A 637 15.91 -23.50 -26.88
C HIS A 637 16.44 -24.49 -25.83
N LYS A 638 17.10 -25.57 -26.21
CA LYS A 638 17.55 -26.67 -25.34
C LYS A 638 18.31 -26.19 -24.11
N THR A 639 19.24 -25.24 -24.26
CA THR A 639 20.06 -24.72 -23.16
C THR A 639 19.19 -24.07 -22.08
N VAL A 640 18.26 -23.20 -22.48
CA VAL A 640 17.36 -22.49 -21.55
C VAL A 640 16.33 -23.46 -20.96
N LEU A 641 15.80 -24.38 -21.76
CA LEU A 641 14.84 -25.39 -21.31
C LEU A 641 15.43 -26.34 -20.27
N SER A 642 16.73 -26.70 -20.39
CA SER A 642 17.44 -27.58 -19.45
C SER A 642 17.68 -26.95 -18.07
N GLN A 643 17.64 -25.63 -17.95
CA GLN A 643 17.86 -24.91 -16.68
C GLN A 643 16.64 -24.93 -15.75
N ARG A 644 15.48 -25.37 -16.20
CA ARG A 644 14.26 -25.45 -15.40
C ARG A 644 14.36 -26.52 -14.32
N SER A 645 13.88 -26.24 -13.14
CA SER A 645 13.80 -27.21 -12.06
C SER A 645 12.58 -28.12 -12.19
N GLY A 646 12.68 -29.36 -11.73
CA GLY A 646 11.54 -30.28 -11.63
C GLY A 646 11.19 -30.97 -12.95
N ILE A 647 12.10 -31.02 -13.94
CA ILE A 647 11.97 -31.75 -15.18
C ILE A 647 13.03 -32.88 -15.27
N ASN A 648 12.72 -33.96 -15.96
CA ASN A 648 13.65 -35.01 -16.29
C ASN A 648 14.23 -34.86 -17.68
N ASN A 649 13.42 -34.37 -18.62
CA ASN A 649 13.77 -34.13 -20.01
C ASN A 649 13.53 -32.65 -20.37
N TRP A 650 14.43 -32.05 -21.14
CA TRP A 650 14.39 -30.63 -21.45
C TRP A 650 13.17 -30.19 -22.27
N TRP A 651 12.46 -31.12 -22.95
CA TRP A 651 11.22 -30.87 -23.71
C TRP A 651 9.95 -31.05 -22.88
N GLU A 652 10.05 -31.45 -21.60
CA GLU A 652 8.87 -31.59 -20.72
C GLU A 652 8.32 -30.23 -20.28
N LEU A 653 7.04 -30.20 -19.99
CA LEU A 653 6.42 -29.08 -19.27
C LEU A 653 6.70 -29.21 -17.78
N THR A 654 6.92 -28.09 -17.09
CA THR A 654 7.24 -28.12 -15.66
C THR A 654 6.11 -28.72 -14.81
N TRP A 655 4.85 -28.42 -15.18
CA TRP A 655 3.67 -29.00 -14.53
C TRP A 655 2.61 -29.33 -15.58
N PRO A 656 2.62 -30.52 -16.20
CA PRO A 656 1.76 -30.89 -17.33
C PRO A 656 0.28 -31.09 -16.96
N ARG A 657 -0.02 -31.37 -15.68
CA ARG A 657 -1.42 -31.50 -15.21
C ARG A 657 -2.23 -32.53 -15.97
N THR A 658 -1.85 -33.79 -15.87
CA THR A 658 -2.48 -34.93 -16.59
C THR A 658 -3.97 -35.15 -16.26
N TRP A 659 -4.53 -34.52 -15.23
CA TRP A 659 -5.96 -34.52 -14.95
C TRP A 659 -6.81 -33.88 -16.06
N GLN A 660 -6.21 -33.16 -17.00
CA GLN A 660 -6.92 -32.50 -18.11
C GLN A 660 -7.37 -33.43 -19.23
N PHE A 661 -7.08 -34.73 -19.17
CA PHE A 661 -7.56 -35.74 -20.12
C PHE A 661 -9.02 -36.14 -19.94
N ILE A 662 -9.83 -35.28 -19.37
CA ILE A 662 -11.27 -35.51 -19.23
C ILE A 662 -11.97 -35.12 -20.54
N PRO A 663 -12.69 -36.03 -21.23
CA PRO A 663 -13.35 -35.73 -22.50
C PRO A 663 -14.68 -35.00 -22.28
N SER A 664 -14.68 -33.86 -21.61
CA SER A 664 -15.84 -33.05 -21.31
C SER A 664 -15.54 -31.56 -21.49
N LEU A 665 -16.57 -30.75 -21.54
CA LEU A 665 -16.44 -29.30 -21.45
C LEU A 665 -15.72 -28.94 -20.16
N HIS A 666 -14.88 -27.91 -20.21
CA HIS A 666 -14.20 -27.36 -19.04
C HIS A 666 -14.62 -25.92 -18.81
N LEU A 667 -15.28 -25.68 -17.67
CA LEU A 667 -15.43 -24.33 -17.20
C LEU A 667 -14.06 -23.86 -16.67
N CYS A 668 -13.55 -22.78 -17.24
CA CYS A 668 -12.22 -22.29 -16.94
C CYS A 668 -12.19 -20.77 -16.73
N SER A 669 -11.10 -20.29 -16.13
CA SER A 669 -10.86 -18.87 -16.00
C SER A 669 -9.38 -18.53 -16.24
N LYS A 670 -9.11 -17.25 -16.52
CA LYS A 670 -7.78 -16.70 -16.35
C LYS A 670 -7.33 -16.85 -14.89
N ARG A 671 -6.04 -16.82 -14.64
CA ARG A 671 -5.51 -16.81 -13.26
C ARG A 671 -5.88 -15.53 -12.52
N PHE A 672 -5.77 -14.39 -13.23
CA PHE A 672 -6.06 -13.06 -12.73
C PHE A 672 -7.06 -12.38 -13.67
N GLY A 673 -8.11 -11.78 -13.10
CA GLY A 673 -9.13 -11.13 -13.92
C GLY A 673 -10.39 -10.78 -13.13
N ASN A 674 -11.49 -10.68 -13.84
CA ASN A 674 -12.81 -10.32 -13.34
C ASN A 674 -13.88 -11.29 -13.87
N SER A 675 -15.16 -10.95 -13.75
CA SER A 675 -16.27 -11.77 -14.28
C SER A 675 -16.18 -12.04 -15.79
N SER A 676 -15.50 -11.20 -16.58
CA SER A 676 -15.28 -11.47 -18.03
C SER A 676 -14.15 -12.47 -18.31
N SER A 677 -13.51 -12.99 -17.29
CA SER A 677 -12.34 -13.88 -17.41
C SER A 677 -12.69 -15.36 -17.35
N PHE A 678 -13.97 -15.69 -17.38
CA PHE A 678 -14.45 -17.08 -17.41
C PHE A 678 -14.82 -17.47 -18.85
N ALA A 679 -14.66 -18.76 -19.18
CA ALA A 679 -15.02 -19.33 -20.48
C ALA A 679 -15.30 -20.83 -20.36
N LEU A 680 -15.92 -21.40 -21.44
CA LEU A 680 -15.98 -22.83 -21.62
C LEU A 680 -14.95 -23.27 -22.66
N ALA A 681 -14.04 -24.15 -22.27
CA ALA A 681 -13.10 -24.80 -23.17
C ALA A 681 -13.68 -26.12 -23.68
N PRO A 682 -13.63 -26.38 -25.01
CA PRO A 682 -14.03 -27.66 -25.59
C PRO A 682 -13.18 -28.85 -25.05
N PRO A 683 -13.65 -30.11 -25.20
CA PRO A 683 -12.98 -31.28 -24.64
C PRO A 683 -11.50 -31.47 -25.00
N ASN A 684 -11.09 -31.00 -26.16
CA ASN A 684 -9.72 -31.17 -26.65
C ASN A 684 -8.76 -30.08 -26.26
N PHE A 685 -9.24 -29.07 -25.52
CA PHE A 685 -8.42 -27.96 -25.03
C PHE A 685 -7.71 -28.33 -23.75
N VAL A 686 -6.55 -27.74 -23.54
CA VAL A 686 -5.84 -27.73 -22.27
C VAL A 686 -5.84 -26.32 -21.69
N ILE A 687 -5.91 -26.24 -20.37
CA ILE A 687 -5.92 -24.96 -19.65
C ILE A 687 -4.48 -24.64 -19.19
N LYS A 688 -3.96 -23.49 -19.62
CA LYS A 688 -2.63 -23.01 -19.26
C LYS A 688 -2.73 -21.71 -18.46
N ASP A 689 -1.94 -21.60 -17.41
CA ASP A 689 -1.83 -20.38 -16.54
C ASP A 689 -3.17 -19.83 -16.04
N GLY A 690 -4.22 -20.67 -16.00
CA GLY A 690 -5.55 -20.35 -15.54
C GLY A 690 -6.05 -21.38 -14.53
N ASN A 691 -7.34 -21.41 -14.32
CA ASN A 691 -8.01 -22.38 -13.44
C ASN A 691 -9.08 -23.15 -14.20
N ALA A 692 -9.27 -24.41 -13.82
CA ALA A 692 -10.40 -25.23 -14.22
C ALA A 692 -11.35 -25.43 -13.04
N PHE A 693 -12.65 -25.40 -13.30
CA PHE A 693 -13.71 -25.64 -12.34
C PHE A 693 -14.36 -26.98 -12.66
N LEU A 694 -14.03 -27.98 -11.84
CA LEU A 694 -14.56 -29.33 -12.00
C LEU A 694 -15.69 -29.53 -11.00
N PHE A 695 -16.86 -29.94 -11.47
CA PHE A 695 -17.95 -30.27 -10.56
C PHE A 695 -17.56 -31.37 -9.57
N ASN A 696 -17.92 -31.20 -8.29
CA ASN A 696 -17.75 -32.23 -7.29
C ASN A 696 -18.82 -33.32 -7.38
N SER A 697 -20.00 -32.97 -7.90
CA SER A 697 -21.13 -33.85 -8.04
C SER A 697 -21.15 -34.52 -9.42
N GLU A 698 -21.43 -35.84 -9.46
CA GLU A 698 -21.63 -36.60 -10.70
C GLU A 698 -22.99 -36.28 -11.39
N ASN A 699 -23.89 -35.59 -10.69
CA ASN A 699 -25.20 -35.19 -11.20
C ASN A 699 -25.14 -33.95 -12.14
N ALA A 700 -23.96 -33.44 -12.41
CA ALA A 700 -23.78 -32.31 -13.31
C ALA A 700 -24.12 -32.71 -14.76
N ILE A 701 -24.87 -31.85 -15.44
CA ILE A 701 -25.24 -32.01 -16.85
C ILE A 701 -24.66 -30.91 -17.71
N VAL A 702 -24.61 -31.10 -19.01
CA VAL A 702 -24.02 -30.13 -19.96
C VAL A 702 -24.61 -28.73 -19.81
N SER A 703 -25.90 -28.59 -19.52
CA SER A 703 -26.56 -27.30 -19.34
C SER A 703 -25.99 -26.53 -18.13
N ASP A 704 -25.51 -27.23 -17.10
CA ASP A 704 -24.97 -26.59 -15.91
C ASP A 704 -23.68 -25.83 -16.22
N TYR A 705 -22.88 -26.29 -17.18
CA TYR A 705 -21.66 -25.55 -17.60
C TYR A 705 -22.03 -24.19 -18.23
N TYR A 706 -23.07 -24.14 -19.06
CA TYR A 706 -23.56 -22.89 -19.66
C TYR A 706 -24.20 -22.00 -18.60
N PHE A 707 -24.92 -22.58 -17.65
CA PHE A 707 -25.50 -21.86 -16.53
C PHE A 707 -24.39 -21.14 -15.72
N TYR A 708 -23.37 -21.89 -15.28
CA TYR A 708 -22.31 -21.30 -14.47
C TYR A 708 -21.40 -20.36 -15.26
N LEU A 709 -21.23 -20.57 -16.57
CA LEU A 709 -20.54 -19.58 -17.39
C LEU A 709 -21.26 -18.21 -17.34
N ALA A 710 -22.57 -18.18 -17.57
CA ALA A 710 -23.35 -16.95 -17.51
C ALA A 710 -23.37 -16.37 -16.09
N TYR A 711 -23.50 -17.22 -15.08
CA TYR A 711 -23.50 -16.85 -13.66
C TYR A 711 -22.19 -16.18 -13.26
N PHE A 712 -21.04 -16.76 -13.55
CA PHE A 712 -19.72 -16.20 -13.24
C PHE A 712 -19.37 -14.97 -14.09
N SER A 713 -20.00 -14.83 -15.25
CA SER A 713 -19.84 -13.65 -16.11
C SER A 713 -20.71 -12.46 -15.70
N SER A 714 -21.51 -12.57 -14.64
CA SER A 714 -22.47 -11.57 -14.19
C SER A 714 -21.85 -10.46 -13.35
N SER A 715 -22.51 -9.29 -13.28
CA SER A 715 -22.16 -8.21 -12.36
C SER A 715 -22.33 -8.60 -10.89
N THR A 716 -23.27 -9.48 -10.59
CA THR A 716 -23.49 -10.02 -9.24
C THR A 716 -22.30 -10.85 -8.78
N PHE A 717 -21.79 -11.75 -9.63
CA PHE A 717 -20.61 -12.53 -9.29
C PHE A 717 -19.35 -11.64 -9.21
N GLU A 718 -19.24 -10.60 -10.03
CA GLU A 718 -18.16 -9.61 -9.93
C GLU A 718 -18.18 -8.87 -8.59
N HIS A 719 -19.36 -8.54 -8.10
CA HIS A 719 -19.52 -7.96 -6.77
C HIS A 719 -19.09 -8.95 -5.66
N LEU A 720 -19.50 -10.21 -5.77
CA LEU A 720 -19.03 -11.25 -4.82
C LEU A 720 -17.51 -11.42 -4.86
N LEU A 721 -16.88 -11.35 -6.04
CA LEU A 721 -15.44 -11.34 -6.16
C LEU A 721 -14.81 -10.14 -5.42
N SER A 722 -15.42 -8.96 -5.48
CA SER A 722 -14.91 -7.78 -4.77
C SER A 722 -14.93 -7.91 -3.24
N ILE A 723 -15.85 -8.72 -2.71
CA ILE A 723 -16.00 -8.99 -1.28
C ILE A 723 -15.04 -10.10 -0.81
N TYR A 724 -14.99 -11.21 -1.55
CA TYR A 724 -14.35 -12.45 -1.11
C TYR A 724 -12.95 -12.64 -1.67
N ALA A 725 -12.69 -12.21 -2.91
CA ALA A 725 -11.44 -12.47 -3.59
C ALA A 725 -10.37 -11.42 -3.28
N ARG A 726 -9.10 -11.82 -3.42
CA ARG A 726 -7.98 -10.90 -3.30
C ARG A 726 -7.94 -9.94 -4.49
N THR A 727 -8.01 -8.64 -4.21
CA THR A 727 -7.90 -7.59 -5.22
C THR A 727 -6.46 -7.45 -5.72
N LEU A 728 -6.29 -7.24 -7.02
CA LEU A 728 -5.04 -6.94 -7.70
C LEU A 728 -5.21 -5.65 -8.51
N MET A 729 -4.13 -5.14 -9.09
CA MET A 729 -4.19 -3.90 -9.89
C MET A 729 -5.24 -3.92 -11.02
N LYS A 730 -5.44 -5.09 -11.65
CA LYS A 730 -6.38 -5.28 -12.77
C LYS A 730 -7.32 -6.46 -12.50
N GLY A 731 -8.13 -6.37 -11.44
CA GLY A 731 -9.12 -7.40 -11.11
C GLY A 731 -8.78 -8.20 -9.86
N TYR A 732 -9.02 -9.52 -9.89
CA TYR A 732 -8.97 -10.41 -8.74
C TYR A 732 -8.08 -11.63 -9.01
N ASP A 733 -7.48 -12.20 -7.96
CA ASP A 733 -6.85 -13.53 -8.04
C ASP A 733 -7.96 -14.59 -7.97
N LEU A 734 -8.21 -15.27 -9.10
CA LEU A 734 -9.25 -16.28 -9.27
C LEU A 734 -8.79 -17.70 -8.85
N GLY A 735 -7.65 -17.82 -8.18
CA GLY A 735 -7.18 -19.11 -7.70
C GLY A 735 -8.02 -19.64 -6.54
N ASN A 736 -8.09 -20.96 -6.39
CA ASN A 736 -8.94 -21.66 -5.43
C ASN A 736 -8.98 -21.03 -4.03
N ARG A 737 -7.82 -20.65 -3.50
CA ARG A 737 -7.72 -20.09 -2.14
C ARG A 737 -8.45 -18.78 -1.93
N ASN A 738 -8.63 -18.03 -3.00
CA ASN A 738 -9.20 -16.68 -2.94
C ASN A 738 -10.70 -16.65 -3.26
N ILE A 739 -11.24 -17.73 -3.86
CA ILE A 739 -12.63 -17.79 -4.29
C ILE A 739 -13.42 -18.95 -3.66
N LYS A 740 -12.77 -19.84 -2.92
CA LYS A 740 -13.36 -21.05 -2.34
C LYS A 740 -14.58 -20.81 -1.46
N ASP A 741 -14.62 -19.68 -0.76
CA ASP A 741 -15.64 -19.33 0.23
C ASP A 741 -16.78 -18.47 -0.37
N ILE A 742 -16.76 -18.17 -1.68
CA ILE A 742 -17.83 -17.42 -2.34
C ILE A 742 -19.12 -18.24 -2.29
N PRO A 743 -20.22 -17.70 -1.70
CA PRO A 743 -21.49 -18.39 -1.66
C PRO A 743 -22.14 -18.41 -3.05
N ILE A 744 -22.41 -19.60 -3.58
CA ILE A 744 -23.07 -19.79 -4.86
C ILE A 744 -24.23 -20.77 -4.73
N VAL A 745 -25.15 -20.72 -5.67
CA VAL A 745 -26.22 -21.72 -5.76
C VAL A 745 -25.66 -23.04 -6.31
N ASP A 746 -26.10 -24.16 -5.76
CA ASP A 746 -25.73 -25.48 -6.25
C ASP A 746 -26.91 -26.11 -7.02
N VAL A 747 -26.80 -26.11 -8.37
CA VAL A 747 -27.82 -26.70 -9.25
C VAL A 747 -27.68 -28.20 -9.39
N THR A 748 -26.58 -28.79 -8.94
CA THR A 748 -26.31 -30.23 -9.03
C THR A 748 -26.99 -30.99 -7.91
N ASP A 749 -27.05 -30.44 -6.71
CA ASP A 749 -27.72 -31.02 -5.56
C ASP A 749 -29.19 -30.59 -5.44
N ASN A 750 -29.56 -29.47 -6.14
CA ASN A 750 -30.94 -29.01 -6.17
C ASN A 750 -31.50 -28.97 -7.62
N PRO A 751 -31.90 -30.13 -8.19
CA PRO A 751 -32.40 -30.21 -9.58
C PRO A 751 -33.65 -29.38 -9.86
N SER A 752 -34.44 -29.01 -8.83
CA SER A 752 -35.61 -28.17 -8.99
C SER A 752 -35.27 -26.78 -9.56
N ILE A 753 -34.07 -26.28 -9.30
CA ILE A 753 -33.58 -25.03 -9.87
C ILE A 753 -33.53 -25.07 -11.37
N ARG A 754 -33.22 -26.23 -11.97
CA ARG A 754 -33.14 -26.42 -13.42
C ARG A 754 -34.49 -26.21 -14.13
N THR A 755 -35.59 -26.27 -13.41
CA THR A 755 -36.94 -26.00 -13.96
C THR A 755 -37.32 -24.52 -13.91
N THR A 756 -36.54 -23.68 -13.24
CA THR A 756 -36.81 -22.25 -13.10
C THR A 756 -36.54 -21.47 -14.40
N TYR A 757 -37.27 -20.38 -14.59
CA TYR A 757 -37.06 -19.46 -15.71
C TYR A 757 -35.65 -18.89 -15.68
N ALA A 758 -35.16 -18.48 -14.50
CA ALA A 758 -33.85 -17.91 -14.32
C ALA A 758 -32.72 -18.86 -14.76
N TYR A 759 -32.79 -20.15 -14.39
CA TYR A 759 -31.81 -21.15 -14.82
C TYR A 759 -31.84 -21.32 -16.36
N ASN A 760 -33.00 -21.54 -16.94
CA ASN A 760 -33.12 -21.76 -18.38
C ASN A 760 -32.63 -20.54 -19.19
N ARG A 761 -32.92 -19.33 -18.68
CA ARG A 761 -32.45 -18.09 -19.33
C ARG A 761 -30.92 -17.92 -19.24
N LEU A 762 -30.32 -18.25 -18.11
CA LEU A 762 -28.85 -18.23 -17.97
C LEU A 762 -28.19 -19.28 -18.86
N VAL A 763 -28.79 -20.48 -19.01
CA VAL A 763 -28.29 -21.50 -19.96
C VAL A 763 -28.27 -20.97 -21.40
N GLU A 764 -29.36 -20.33 -21.86
CA GLU A 764 -29.41 -19.71 -23.18
C GLU A 764 -28.32 -18.65 -23.38
N LEU A 765 -28.21 -17.74 -22.42
CA LEU A 765 -27.22 -16.67 -22.46
C LEU A 765 -25.78 -17.20 -22.36
N GLY A 766 -25.56 -18.25 -21.57
CA GLY A 766 -24.28 -18.93 -21.48
C GLY A 766 -23.85 -19.61 -22.78
N LYS A 767 -24.80 -20.20 -23.52
CA LYS A 767 -24.55 -20.72 -24.88
C LYS A 767 -24.12 -19.58 -25.81
N MET A 768 -24.79 -18.43 -25.72
CA MET A 768 -24.42 -17.28 -26.55
C MET A 768 -23.01 -16.76 -26.17
N CYS A 769 -22.69 -16.65 -24.86
CA CYS A 769 -21.35 -16.27 -24.39
C CYS A 769 -20.28 -17.23 -24.90
N SER A 770 -20.52 -18.54 -24.81
CA SER A 770 -19.59 -19.57 -25.28
C SER A 770 -19.36 -19.58 -26.80
N SER A 771 -20.28 -18.98 -27.55
CA SER A 771 -20.17 -18.77 -29.02
C SER A 771 -19.50 -17.43 -29.38
N GLY A 772 -18.98 -16.71 -28.41
CA GLY A 772 -18.32 -15.40 -28.63
C GLY A 772 -19.27 -14.20 -28.69
N ILE A 773 -20.57 -14.39 -28.41
CA ILE A 773 -21.52 -13.26 -28.35
C ILE A 773 -21.40 -12.59 -27.00
N SER A 774 -20.96 -11.33 -27.01
CA SER A 774 -20.81 -10.54 -25.76
C SER A 774 -22.16 -10.15 -25.18
N ILE A 775 -22.41 -10.52 -23.94
CA ILE A 775 -23.61 -10.18 -23.17
C ILE A 775 -23.21 -9.19 -22.06
N ARG A 776 -23.99 -8.12 -21.90
CA ARG A 776 -23.75 -7.16 -20.82
C ARG A 776 -23.84 -7.83 -19.45
N LYS A 777 -22.84 -7.60 -18.59
CA LYS A 777 -22.76 -8.17 -17.23
C LYS A 777 -24.00 -7.86 -16.39
N ASP A 778 -24.52 -6.62 -16.50
CA ASP A 778 -25.70 -6.19 -15.75
C ASP A 778 -26.95 -6.99 -16.12
N LYS A 779 -27.10 -7.34 -17.42
CA LYS A 779 -28.19 -8.19 -17.88
C LYS A 779 -28.11 -9.59 -17.28
N LEU A 780 -26.91 -10.14 -17.16
CA LEU A 780 -26.68 -11.43 -16.48
C LEU A 780 -26.94 -11.28 -14.98
N GLY A 781 -26.44 -10.20 -14.37
CA GLY A 781 -26.62 -9.91 -12.96
C GLY A 781 -28.09 -9.83 -12.55
N PHE A 782 -28.91 -9.13 -13.31
CA PHE A 782 -30.35 -9.03 -13.05
C PHE A 782 -31.04 -10.40 -12.97
N ILE A 783 -30.57 -11.38 -13.74
CA ILE A 783 -31.13 -12.74 -13.68
C ILE A 783 -30.51 -13.52 -12.51
N VAL A 784 -29.20 -13.37 -12.26
CA VAL A 784 -28.50 -14.02 -11.14
C VAL A 784 -29.01 -13.54 -9.79
N ASP A 785 -29.44 -12.29 -9.69
CA ASP A 785 -30.03 -11.72 -8.48
C ASP A 785 -31.27 -12.50 -7.96
N ASN A 786 -31.99 -13.23 -8.84
CA ASN A 786 -33.08 -14.12 -8.41
C ASN A 786 -32.61 -15.23 -7.46
N PHE A 787 -31.33 -15.60 -7.49
CA PHE A 787 -30.76 -16.58 -6.56
C PHE A 787 -30.27 -15.94 -5.26
N TYR A 788 -30.32 -14.61 -5.17
CA TYR A 788 -29.91 -13.81 -4.01
C TYR A 788 -31.02 -12.84 -3.57
N PRO A 789 -32.16 -13.33 -3.02
CA PRO A 789 -33.24 -12.47 -2.56
C PRO A 789 -32.74 -11.38 -1.61
N GLY A 790 -33.14 -10.15 -1.83
CA GLY A 790 -32.68 -8.97 -1.10
C GLY A 790 -31.41 -8.28 -1.63
N TYR A 791 -30.74 -8.88 -2.61
CA TYR A 791 -29.51 -8.33 -3.20
C TYR A 791 -29.75 -7.02 -3.98
N GLY A 792 -30.94 -6.85 -4.56
CA GLY A 792 -31.28 -5.67 -5.38
C GLY A 792 -31.90 -4.50 -4.62
N GLU A 793 -32.33 -4.69 -3.39
CA GLU A 793 -33.03 -3.67 -2.61
C GLU A 793 -32.09 -2.62 -2.00
N GLU A 794 -30.78 -2.87 -2.00
CA GLU A 794 -29.73 -1.96 -1.47
C GLU A 794 -28.85 -1.32 -2.57
N LYS A 795 -29.16 -1.56 -3.86
CA LYS A 795 -28.54 -0.84 -5.00
C LYS A 795 -29.26 0.48 -5.25
#